data_5a2600a422f94d55af911fd7856ab876
#
_entry.id   5a2600a422f94d55af911fd7856ab876
#
_cell.length_a   1.000
_cell.length_b   1.000
_cell.length_c   1.000
_cell.angle_alpha   90.00
_cell.angle_beta   90.00
_cell.angle_gamma   90.00
#
_symmetry.space_group_name_H-M   'P 1'
#
loop_
_entity.id
_entity.type
_entity.pdbx_description
1 polymer ?
#
loop_
_entity_poly.entity_id
_entity_poly.type
_entity_poly.pdbx_seq_one_letter_code
_entity_poly.pdbx_strand_id
1 'polypeptide(L)'
;MNHRRPTKKGEKTPRTMFNSVSKTLCSAGQEVNSTLPVTVEVTTFSVADVEMHILAEVLLNFTVSIGPHYNIFVTPSSPAYYEYRFDKENLMPVTLYINSPQNYYCSKVSVQPAECPVEDIGEVTSDKVISQTFLKSAAVTINYMLSYDAVFIIFTVAPSDISCAGIARILPIGEPKLKEVEFWIEAHVEGSVYTYAILAALGYSFFFYLSAALVGLFMHLRAKRRNQQTETFDSLNDDGADEIGVVSVRSGPMAVINRSDEDDDQNNSEDLSEIDTLQDAEENKDVYRLKSNLKLADMCKKSNSKLRKKYALYKWNIAIVSIFYGLPVIQLVLTYQQYLNSSGDEDICYYNFQCARKLGPFYAFNNVFSNISYVLLGILFNLIVYLRKRQHYKLPKAQREAYGIPQFYGLPYAMGWALGMEGIMSACYHVCPSSNNFQFDTAFMYVLGAMITIRLFQSRHPDITSKAEFAFLFLGGVILVTVLGVLFNTLAVWIPFFFLHILVILYLTLKIYYAGNLKLDGSIIQSLRHYYVSECGKCNPPTFKMRFGLLAAINLINLGVALYGVIKRPSDFATFMLAVIVVNMMFYCFLYICLKCKYKEGVPVISSLLLVAGIGFTCVALYLFAQHLTDWIETPALSRNLNKDCVILDFYDTHDAWHFLSAGAIFCIFLAVLFIDDNLQKKPIKNIDVF
;
A
#
# COMPACT_ATOMS: atom_id res chain seq x y z
N MET A 1 -35.84 -5.23 33.78
CA MET A 1 -35.14 -3.98 34.06
C MET A 1 -35.26 -3.06 32.82
N ASN A 2 -35.73 -1.83 33.00
CA ASN A 2 -35.84 -0.84 31.94
C ASN A 2 -34.51 -0.06 31.85
N HIS A 3 -33.63 -0.36 30.90
CA HIS A 3 -32.49 0.48 30.62
C HIS A 3 -32.95 1.72 29.83
N ARG A 4 -32.90 2.91 30.42
CA ARG A 4 -33.04 4.17 29.71
C ARG A 4 -31.67 4.58 29.19
N ARG A 5 -31.45 4.44 27.90
CA ARG A 5 -30.44 5.29 27.21
C ARG A 5 -30.93 6.74 27.24
N PRO A 6 -30.08 7.74 27.42
CA PRO A 6 -30.43 9.12 27.15
C PRO A 6 -30.54 9.29 25.63
N THR A 7 -31.75 9.14 25.11
CA THR A 7 -32.08 9.34 23.70
C THR A 7 -32.36 10.82 23.44
N LYS A 8 -31.91 11.31 22.27
CA LYS A 8 -32.39 12.58 21.70
C LYS A 8 -33.90 12.57 21.71
N LYS A 9 -34.52 13.65 22.21
CA LYS A 9 -35.97 13.84 22.33
C LYS A 9 -36.69 13.35 21.08
N GLY A 10 -37.45 12.25 21.18
CA GLY A 10 -38.39 11.80 20.15
C GLY A 10 -38.26 10.34 19.68
N GLU A 11 -37.17 9.62 19.97
CA GLU A 11 -36.96 8.24 19.52
C GLU A 11 -37.51 7.24 20.53
N LYS A 12 -38.59 6.52 20.16
CA LYS A 12 -39.13 5.41 20.96
C LYS A 12 -38.22 4.19 20.77
N THR A 13 -37.31 3.94 21.70
CA THR A 13 -36.57 2.66 21.73
C THR A 13 -37.54 1.50 21.95
N PRO A 14 -37.46 0.42 21.17
CA PRO A 14 -38.27 -0.76 21.41
C PRO A 14 -37.93 -1.33 22.82
N ARG A 15 -38.94 -1.53 23.63
CA ARG A 15 -38.79 -2.16 24.96
C ARG A 15 -38.67 -3.66 24.77
N THR A 16 -37.53 -4.22 25.15
CA THR A 16 -37.34 -5.67 25.16
C THR A 16 -37.83 -6.20 26.51
N MET A 17 -38.74 -7.16 26.50
CA MET A 17 -39.27 -7.82 27.71
C MET A 17 -38.59 -9.18 27.84
N PHE A 18 -38.16 -9.51 29.06
CA PHE A 18 -37.56 -10.81 29.41
C PHE A 18 -38.37 -11.47 30.49
N ASN A 19 -38.59 -12.78 30.34
CA ASN A 19 -39.30 -13.59 31.34
C ASN A 19 -38.41 -13.92 32.55
N SER A 20 -37.11 -13.93 32.39
CA SER A 20 -36.11 -14.13 33.43
C SER A 20 -34.90 -13.24 33.25
N VAL A 21 -34.31 -12.83 34.34
CA VAL A 21 -33.06 -12.03 34.35
C VAL A 21 -32.15 -12.61 35.41
N SER A 22 -30.90 -12.91 35.07
CA SER A 22 -29.88 -13.25 36.05
C SER A 22 -28.88 -12.11 36.23
N LYS A 23 -28.33 -12.00 37.42
CA LYS A 23 -27.25 -11.07 37.74
C LYS A 23 -26.29 -11.70 38.74
N THR A 24 -25.00 -11.64 38.40
CA THR A 24 -23.97 -12.08 39.34
C THR A 24 -23.76 -11.03 40.41
N LEU A 25 -23.77 -11.46 41.65
CA LEU A 25 -23.45 -10.63 42.80
C LEU A 25 -21.99 -10.89 43.19
N CYS A 26 -21.27 -9.81 43.35
CA CYS A 26 -19.87 -9.81 43.70
C CYS A 26 -19.71 -9.46 45.16
N SER A 27 -18.96 -10.25 45.93
CA SER A 27 -18.61 -9.90 47.32
C SER A 27 -17.32 -9.05 47.29
N ALA A 28 -17.43 -7.77 47.62
CA ALA A 28 -16.26 -6.93 47.72
C ALA A 28 -15.37 -7.34 48.91
N GLY A 29 -14.24 -8.01 48.63
CA GLY A 29 -13.03 -8.05 49.48
C GLY A 29 -13.15 -8.50 50.95
N GLN A 30 -14.23 -9.21 51.35
CA GLN A 30 -14.38 -9.69 52.71
C GLN A 30 -14.03 -11.17 52.85
N GLU A 31 -13.45 -11.53 53.98
CA GLU A 31 -13.08 -12.90 54.30
C GLU A 31 -14.29 -13.86 54.17
N VAL A 32 -14.00 -15.09 53.70
CA VAL A 32 -14.92 -16.16 53.32
C VAL A 32 -15.95 -16.53 54.41
N ASN A 33 -15.89 -15.99 55.62
CA ASN A 33 -16.71 -16.32 56.77
C ASN A 33 -17.70 -15.23 57.20
N SER A 34 -17.89 -14.14 56.44
CA SER A 34 -18.89 -13.13 56.78
C SER A 34 -20.17 -13.28 55.99
N THR A 35 -21.31 -13.40 56.68
CA THR A 35 -22.64 -13.32 56.06
C THR A 35 -22.94 -11.88 55.69
N LEU A 36 -22.96 -11.59 54.39
CA LEU A 36 -23.39 -10.28 53.89
C LEU A 36 -24.89 -10.30 53.58
N PRO A 37 -25.66 -9.37 54.15
CA PRO A 37 -27.05 -9.22 53.76
C PRO A 37 -27.12 -8.62 52.35
N VAL A 38 -27.79 -9.34 51.43
CA VAL A 38 -28.07 -8.84 50.07
C VAL A 38 -29.51 -8.35 50.02
N THR A 39 -29.72 -7.08 49.72
CA THR A 39 -31.07 -6.53 49.55
C THR A 39 -31.42 -6.55 48.05
N VAL A 40 -32.47 -7.24 47.70
CA VAL A 40 -33.03 -7.27 46.35
C VAL A 40 -34.30 -6.42 46.36
N GLU A 41 -34.25 -5.29 45.66
CA GLU A 41 -35.41 -4.42 45.45
C GLU A 41 -36.03 -4.69 44.09
N VAL A 42 -37.29 -5.02 44.09
CA VAL A 42 -38.02 -5.26 42.84
C VAL A 42 -39.22 -4.31 42.76
N THR A 43 -39.33 -3.60 41.67
CA THR A 43 -40.43 -2.66 41.42
C THR A 43 -41.18 -3.07 40.15
N THR A 44 -42.49 -2.98 40.19
CA THR A 44 -43.37 -3.17 39.03
C THR A 44 -44.23 -1.95 38.75
N PHE A 45 -44.52 -1.68 37.50
CA PHE A 45 -45.50 -0.69 37.06
C PHE A 45 -46.78 -1.36 36.54
N SER A 46 -46.95 -2.68 36.77
CA SER A 46 -48.16 -3.42 36.41
C SER A 46 -49.29 -3.01 37.30
N VAL A 47 -50.49 -2.87 36.74
CA VAL A 47 -51.75 -2.67 37.48
C VAL A 47 -52.30 -3.95 38.06
N ALA A 48 -51.82 -5.10 37.55
CA ALA A 48 -52.14 -6.44 38.04
C ALA A 48 -51.01 -6.99 38.91
N ASP A 49 -51.35 -7.89 39.82
CA ASP A 49 -50.36 -8.63 40.63
C ASP A 49 -49.40 -9.39 39.74
N VAL A 50 -48.10 -9.30 40.03
CA VAL A 50 -47.04 -9.98 39.33
C VAL A 50 -46.42 -11.00 40.28
N GLU A 51 -46.52 -12.28 39.94
CA GLU A 51 -45.83 -13.34 40.63
C GLU A 51 -44.37 -13.38 40.23
N MET A 52 -43.47 -13.44 41.19
CA MET A 52 -42.03 -13.43 40.96
C MET A 52 -41.34 -14.50 41.81
N HIS A 53 -40.47 -15.26 41.16
CA HIS A 53 -39.60 -16.23 41.79
C HIS A 53 -38.18 -15.70 41.83
N ILE A 54 -37.58 -15.63 43.02
CA ILE A 54 -36.17 -15.24 43.21
C ILE A 54 -35.41 -16.50 43.61
N LEU A 55 -34.41 -16.87 42.78
CA LEU A 55 -33.51 -17.98 43.05
C LEU A 55 -32.11 -17.43 43.24
N ALA A 56 -31.45 -17.79 44.33
CA ALA A 56 -30.02 -17.46 44.55
C ALA A 56 -29.22 -18.76 44.51
N GLU A 57 -28.23 -18.80 43.63
CA GLU A 57 -27.34 -19.93 43.44
C GLU A 57 -25.89 -19.51 43.68
N VAL A 58 -25.10 -20.40 44.27
CA VAL A 58 -23.66 -20.22 44.41
C VAL A 58 -22.97 -20.78 43.17
N LEU A 59 -22.22 -19.94 42.46
CA LEU A 59 -21.44 -20.36 41.31
C LEU A 59 -20.15 -21.05 41.76
N LEU A 60 -20.12 -22.39 41.68
CA LEU A 60 -19.00 -23.20 42.17
C LEU A 60 -17.84 -23.37 41.19
N ASN A 61 -18.10 -23.28 39.88
CA ASN A 61 -17.14 -23.59 38.81
C ASN A 61 -16.97 -22.43 37.81
N PHE A 62 -16.71 -21.24 38.33
CA PHE A 62 -16.54 -20.07 37.45
C PHE A 62 -15.07 -19.66 37.20
N THR A 63 -14.11 -20.39 37.83
CA THR A 63 -12.68 -20.17 37.58
C THR A 63 -12.23 -20.98 36.38
N VAL A 64 -11.54 -20.32 35.45
CA VAL A 64 -11.03 -20.94 34.23
C VAL A 64 -9.51 -20.98 34.24
N SER A 65 -8.93 -21.95 33.51
CA SER A 65 -7.49 -22.15 33.39
C SER A 65 -7.05 -22.28 31.95
N ILE A 66 -5.75 -22.19 31.71
CA ILE A 66 -5.14 -22.37 30.36
C ILE A 66 -5.34 -23.81 29.91
N GLY A 67 -5.77 -24.01 28.65
CA GLY A 67 -5.85 -25.26 27.91
C GLY A 67 -7.25 -25.84 27.77
N PRO A 68 -8.08 -25.99 28.84
CA PRO A 68 -9.43 -26.53 28.70
C PRO A 68 -10.35 -25.68 27.80
N HIS A 69 -11.22 -26.38 27.03
CA HIS A 69 -12.32 -25.76 26.30
C HIS A 69 -13.59 -25.75 27.13
N TYR A 70 -14.25 -24.60 27.15
CA TYR A 70 -15.49 -24.37 27.92
C TYR A 70 -16.63 -24.08 26.95
N ASN A 71 -17.73 -24.83 27.06
CA ASN A 71 -18.95 -24.62 26.29
C ASN A 71 -20.04 -24.01 27.19
N ILE A 72 -20.59 -22.88 26.78
CA ILE A 72 -21.57 -22.10 27.54
C ILE A 72 -22.75 -21.68 26.65
N PHE A 73 -23.87 -21.45 27.33
CA PHE A 73 -25.05 -20.86 26.70
C PHE A 73 -25.33 -19.49 27.32
N VAL A 74 -25.48 -18.48 26.47
CA VAL A 74 -25.66 -17.09 26.89
C VAL A 74 -26.94 -16.53 26.24
N THR A 75 -27.72 -15.78 27.04
CA THR A 75 -28.91 -15.08 26.57
C THR A 75 -28.84 -13.59 26.89
N PRO A 76 -29.65 -12.73 26.25
CA PRO A 76 -29.66 -11.29 26.57
C PRO A 76 -29.99 -10.95 28.01
N SER A 77 -30.66 -11.83 28.71
CA SER A 77 -31.07 -11.66 30.11
C SER A 77 -30.23 -12.43 31.13
N SER A 78 -29.34 -13.31 30.62
CA SER A 78 -28.49 -14.16 31.48
C SER A 78 -27.06 -14.15 30.92
N PRO A 79 -26.25 -13.16 31.30
CA PRO A 79 -24.81 -13.12 30.97
C PRO A 79 -24.08 -14.24 31.71
N ALA A 80 -22.94 -14.67 31.14
CA ALA A 80 -22.06 -15.66 31.74
C ALA A 80 -20.77 -14.99 32.24
N TYR A 81 -20.28 -15.43 33.39
CA TYR A 81 -19.13 -14.85 34.08
C TYR A 81 -18.12 -15.93 34.40
N TYR A 82 -16.84 -15.63 34.17
CA TYR A 82 -15.72 -16.48 34.52
C TYR A 82 -14.59 -15.64 35.11
N GLU A 83 -13.85 -16.23 36.04
CA GLU A 83 -12.66 -15.62 36.64
C GLU A 83 -11.41 -16.34 36.12
N TYR A 84 -10.47 -15.58 35.58
CA TYR A 84 -9.14 -16.06 35.27
C TYR A 84 -8.12 -15.43 36.22
N ARG A 85 -7.30 -16.27 36.87
CA ARG A 85 -6.24 -15.84 37.78
C ARG A 85 -4.89 -16.04 37.15
N PHE A 86 -4.08 -14.98 37.15
CA PHE A 86 -2.72 -15.06 36.67
C PHE A 86 -1.85 -15.86 37.65
N ASP A 87 -0.94 -16.65 37.07
CA ASP A 87 0.09 -17.31 37.83
C ASP A 87 1.13 -16.29 38.29
N LYS A 88 1.38 -16.19 39.60
CA LYS A 88 2.33 -15.23 40.17
C LYS A 88 3.80 -15.52 39.78
N GLU A 89 4.09 -16.77 39.43
CA GLU A 89 5.42 -17.19 38.99
C GLU A 89 5.66 -16.94 37.50
N ASN A 90 4.60 -16.86 36.67
CA ASN A 90 4.66 -16.70 35.26
C ASN A 90 3.63 -15.65 34.76
N LEU A 91 4.00 -14.38 34.85
CA LEU A 91 3.17 -13.22 34.50
C LEU A 91 3.08 -13.01 32.96
N MET A 92 3.00 -14.09 32.19
CA MET A 92 2.85 -13.97 30.74
C MET A 92 1.44 -13.53 30.32
N PRO A 93 1.31 -12.75 29.25
CA PRO A 93 0.03 -12.49 28.63
C PRO A 93 -0.64 -13.80 28.18
N VAL A 94 -1.96 -13.82 28.17
CA VAL A 94 -2.74 -14.93 27.64
C VAL A 94 -3.70 -14.43 26.57
N THR A 95 -4.08 -15.31 25.66
CA THR A 95 -5.10 -15.01 24.64
C THR A 95 -6.33 -15.84 24.89
N LEU A 96 -7.46 -15.17 25.03
CA LEU A 96 -8.79 -15.75 25.10
C LEU A 96 -9.31 -15.92 23.69
N TYR A 97 -9.50 -17.14 23.23
CA TYR A 97 -10.14 -17.47 21.96
C TYR A 97 -11.61 -17.81 22.17
N ILE A 98 -12.43 -17.36 21.24
CA ILE A 98 -13.89 -17.52 21.28
C ILE A 98 -14.36 -18.00 19.92
N ASN A 99 -15.19 -19.04 19.93
CA ASN A 99 -15.84 -19.56 18.74
C ASN A 99 -17.33 -19.83 19.03
N SER A 100 -18.19 -19.65 18.04
CA SER A 100 -19.63 -19.94 18.15
C SER A 100 -20.13 -20.53 16.84
N PRO A 101 -20.89 -21.61 16.88
CA PRO A 101 -21.50 -22.18 15.66
C PRO A 101 -22.53 -21.23 15.06
N GLN A 102 -23.09 -20.32 15.84
CA GLN A 102 -24.10 -19.36 15.42
C GLN A 102 -23.44 -18.03 15.02
N ASN A 103 -23.54 -17.68 13.76
CA ASN A 103 -22.95 -16.47 13.17
C ASN A 103 -23.90 -15.27 13.08
N TYR A 104 -25.01 -15.26 13.84
CA TYR A 104 -26.09 -14.29 13.65
C TYR A 104 -26.55 -13.57 14.92
N TYR A 105 -26.24 -14.05 16.12
CA TYR A 105 -26.56 -13.32 17.36
C TYR A 105 -25.40 -12.43 17.77
N CYS A 106 -25.68 -11.14 17.87
CA CYS A 106 -24.71 -10.15 18.33
C CYS A 106 -24.35 -10.40 19.80
N SER A 107 -23.08 -10.63 20.05
CA SER A 107 -22.56 -10.86 21.39
C SER A 107 -21.37 -9.96 21.65
N LYS A 108 -21.12 -9.71 22.91
CA LYS A 108 -19.97 -8.93 23.38
C LYS A 108 -19.25 -9.73 24.45
N VAL A 109 -17.94 -9.83 24.32
CA VAL A 109 -17.05 -10.26 25.38
C VAL A 109 -16.42 -9.03 26.02
N SER A 110 -16.32 -9.00 27.35
CA SER A 110 -15.54 -8.01 28.07
C SER A 110 -14.64 -8.68 29.09
N VAL A 111 -13.42 -8.14 29.19
CA VAL A 111 -12.44 -8.55 30.20
C VAL A 111 -12.19 -7.34 31.09
N GLN A 112 -12.44 -7.52 32.38
CA GLN A 112 -12.33 -6.45 33.35
C GLN A 112 -11.62 -6.94 34.62
N PRO A 113 -11.04 -6.02 35.42
CA PRO A 113 -10.46 -6.41 36.71
C PRO A 113 -11.44 -7.17 37.58
N ALA A 114 -10.97 -8.16 38.37
CA ALA A 114 -11.81 -8.92 39.30
C ALA A 114 -12.17 -8.09 40.53
N GLU A 115 -12.77 -6.92 40.28
CA GLU A 115 -13.29 -6.00 41.30
C GLU A 115 -14.80 -5.83 41.16
N CYS A 116 -15.45 -5.50 42.27
CA CYS A 116 -16.88 -5.20 42.30
C CYS A 116 -17.13 -3.69 42.29
N PRO A 117 -18.17 -3.22 41.59
CA PRO A 117 -19.23 -3.97 40.90
C PRO A 117 -18.80 -4.44 39.51
N VAL A 118 -19.35 -5.58 39.07
CA VAL A 118 -19.15 -6.11 37.72
C VAL A 118 -20.02 -5.33 36.72
N GLU A 119 -19.43 -4.79 35.64
CA GLU A 119 -20.16 -4.09 34.58
C GLU A 119 -20.58 -5.08 33.49
N ASP A 120 -21.84 -5.58 33.59
CA ASP A 120 -22.38 -6.60 32.69
C ASP A 120 -23.40 -6.08 31.67
N ILE A 121 -24.02 -4.95 31.94
CA ILE A 121 -25.13 -4.43 31.15
C ILE A 121 -24.93 -2.93 30.91
N GLY A 122 -24.80 -2.54 29.65
CA GLY A 122 -24.73 -1.14 29.26
C GLY A 122 -23.42 -0.76 28.53
N GLU A 123 -23.20 0.52 28.42
CA GLU A 123 -21.93 1.03 27.93
C GLU A 123 -20.88 0.84 29.01
N VAL A 124 -19.89 0.01 28.71
CA VAL A 124 -18.73 -0.15 29.57
C VAL A 124 -17.94 1.18 29.49
N THR A 125 -17.93 1.92 30.57
CA THR A 125 -17.34 3.27 30.66
C THR A 125 -16.02 3.32 31.43
N SER A 126 -15.55 2.16 31.92
CA SER A 126 -14.33 2.09 32.72
C SER A 126 -13.09 1.97 31.83
N ASP A 127 -12.11 2.82 32.05
CA ASP A 127 -10.80 2.86 31.36
C ASP A 127 -9.98 1.55 31.51
N LYS A 128 -10.50 0.56 32.23
CA LYS A 128 -9.80 -0.68 32.56
C LYS A 128 -10.43 -1.93 31.93
N VAL A 129 -11.45 -1.76 31.12
CA VAL A 129 -12.22 -2.87 30.52
C VAL A 129 -11.89 -3.00 29.05
N ILE A 130 -11.41 -4.18 28.64
CA ILE A 130 -11.23 -4.55 27.24
C ILE A 130 -12.52 -5.19 26.75
N SER A 131 -13.01 -4.81 25.58
CA SER A 131 -14.25 -5.37 25.03
C SER A 131 -14.25 -5.52 23.52
N GLN A 132 -14.87 -6.61 23.06
CA GLN A 132 -15.07 -6.90 21.62
C GLN A 132 -16.51 -7.36 21.38
N THR A 133 -17.12 -6.91 20.27
CA THR A 133 -18.33 -7.54 19.72
C THR A 133 -17.98 -8.70 18.81
N PHE A 134 -18.77 -9.75 18.79
CA PHE A 134 -18.57 -10.90 17.91
C PHE A 134 -19.86 -11.55 17.46
N LEU A 135 -19.79 -12.23 16.32
CA LEU A 135 -20.86 -13.09 15.81
C LEU A 135 -20.42 -14.56 15.86
N LYS A 136 -19.31 -14.90 15.23
CA LYS A 136 -18.78 -16.26 15.15
C LYS A 136 -17.52 -16.42 16.00
N SER A 137 -16.55 -15.54 15.83
CA SER A 137 -15.24 -15.67 16.46
C SER A 137 -14.76 -14.34 17.03
N ALA A 138 -13.96 -14.42 18.09
CA ALA A 138 -13.20 -13.29 18.64
C ALA A 138 -11.91 -13.83 19.28
N ALA A 139 -10.93 -12.95 19.47
CA ALA A 139 -9.74 -13.24 20.25
C ALA A 139 -9.32 -12.00 21.03
N VAL A 140 -9.12 -12.12 22.33
CA VAL A 140 -8.78 -11.02 23.23
C VAL A 140 -7.46 -11.32 23.93
N THR A 141 -6.47 -10.46 23.75
CA THR A 141 -5.19 -10.59 24.48
C THR A 141 -5.29 -9.92 25.85
N ILE A 142 -5.15 -10.73 26.89
CA ILE A 142 -5.24 -10.31 28.28
C ILE A 142 -3.82 -10.17 28.84
N ASN A 143 -3.43 -8.93 29.18
CA ASN A 143 -2.16 -8.67 29.83
C ASN A 143 -2.31 -8.68 31.34
N TYR A 144 -1.25 -9.11 32.04
CA TYR A 144 -1.17 -8.90 33.49
C TYR A 144 -1.17 -7.39 33.78
N MET A 145 -2.10 -6.98 34.60
CA MET A 145 -2.17 -5.62 35.12
C MET A 145 -1.55 -5.60 36.53
N LEU A 146 -0.53 -4.81 36.75
CA LEU A 146 0.21 -4.69 38.00
C LEU A 146 -0.68 -4.49 39.26
N SER A 147 -1.93 -4.12 39.07
CA SER A 147 -2.89 -3.85 40.16
C SER A 147 -3.86 -5.01 40.48
N TYR A 148 -3.90 -6.07 39.64
CA TYR A 148 -4.93 -7.10 39.74
C TYR A 148 -4.38 -8.50 39.48
N ASP A 149 -4.52 -9.39 40.44
CA ASP A 149 -4.11 -10.80 40.33
C ASP A 149 -5.09 -11.65 39.50
N ALA A 150 -6.28 -11.13 39.22
CA ALA A 150 -7.32 -11.82 38.48
C ALA A 150 -8.18 -10.87 37.63
N VAL A 151 -8.82 -11.43 36.60
CA VAL A 151 -9.74 -10.72 35.70
C VAL A 151 -11.06 -11.49 35.58
N PHE A 152 -12.15 -10.77 35.39
CA PHE A 152 -13.45 -11.35 35.02
C PHE A 152 -13.58 -11.34 33.49
N ILE A 153 -13.99 -12.46 32.94
CA ILE A 153 -14.37 -12.64 31.54
C ILE A 153 -15.89 -12.75 31.49
N ILE A 154 -16.52 -11.82 30.78
CA ILE A 154 -17.99 -11.70 30.77
C ILE A 154 -18.48 -11.81 29.33
N PHE A 155 -19.44 -12.73 29.14
CA PHE A 155 -20.12 -12.93 27.86
C PHE A 155 -21.53 -12.39 27.94
N THR A 156 -21.93 -11.53 27.02
CA THR A 156 -23.26 -10.97 26.90
C THR A 156 -23.81 -11.12 25.50
N VAL A 157 -25.12 -11.27 25.35
CA VAL A 157 -25.82 -11.27 24.07
C VAL A 157 -26.64 -9.99 23.97
N ALA A 158 -26.48 -9.26 22.86
CA ALA A 158 -27.24 -8.03 22.66
C ALA A 158 -28.74 -8.32 22.41
N PRO A 159 -29.64 -7.49 22.93
CA PRO A 159 -31.08 -7.64 22.64
C PRO A 159 -31.38 -7.43 21.12
N SER A 160 -30.60 -6.60 20.44
CA SER A 160 -30.70 -6.34 19.01
C SER A 160 -29.41 -6.72 18.29
N ASP A 161 -29.51 -7.31 17.09
CA ASP A 161 -28.37 -7.71 16.28
C ASP A 161 -27.88 -6.59 15.34
N ILE A 162 -28.55 -5.45 15.31
CA ILE A 162 -28.24 -4.33 14.39
C ILE A 162 -26.81 -3.84 14.59
N SER A 163 -26.34 -3.77 15.81
CA SER A 163 -25.00 -3.29 16.14
C SER A 163 -23.86 -4.16 15.57
N CYS A 164 -24.09 -5.47 15.41
CA CYS A 164 -23.10 -6.40 14.90
C CYS A 164 -23.35 -6.79 13.44
N ALA A 165 -24.62 -7.08 13.08
CA ALA A 165 -24.97 -7.62 11.76
C ALA A 165 -25.48 -6.54 10.80
N GLY A 166 -25.67 -5.31 11.25
CA GLY A 166 -26.27 -4.22 10.45
C GLY A 166 -27.76 -4.44 10.14
N ILE A 167 -28.32 -5.60 10.42
CA ILE A 167 -29.69 -6.00 10.11
C ILE A 167 -30.37 -6.53 11.36
N ALA A 168 -31.59 -6.06 11.65
CA ALA A 168 -32.45 -6.65 12.70
C ALA A 168 -33.00 -7.99 12.21
N ARG A 169 -32.66 -9.08 12.88
CA ARG A 169 -33.28 -10.38 12.61
C ARG A 169 -34.59 -10.47 13.40
N ILE A 170 -35.67 -10.72 12.69
CA ILE A 170 -36.97 -10.96 13.30
C ILE A 170 -37.00 -12.44 13.76
N LEU A 171 -36.92 -12.65 15.07
CA LEU A 171 -37.09 -13.99 15.63
C LEU A 171 -38.58 -14.34 15.62
N PRO A 172 -38.94 -15.65 15.45
CA PRO A 172 -40.28 -16.10 15.72
C PRO A 172 -40.73 -15.74 17.15
N ILE A 173 -41.98 -15.34 17.29
CA ILE A 173 -42.51 -14.95 18.57
C ILE A 173 -42.46 -16.15 19.55
N GLY A 174 -41.68 -16.01 20.65
CA GLY A 174 -41.54 -17.03 21.69
C GLY A 174 -40.26 -17.85 21.67
N GLU A 175 -39.39 -17.72 20.64
CA GLU A 175 -38.08 -18.37 20.69
C GLU A 175 -37.07 -17.52 21.50
N PRO A 176 -36.42 -18.11 22.52
CA PRO A 176 -35.39 -17.41 23.27
C PRO A 176 -34.14 -17.20 22.40
N LYS A 177 -33.52 -16.04 22.49
CA LYS A 177 -32.23 -15.74 21.92
C LYS A 177 -31.15 -16.46 22.71
N LEU A 178 -30.84 -17.72 22.36
CA LEU A 178 -29.83 -18.54 23.01
C LEU A 178 -28.61 -18.67 22.13
N LYS A 179 -27.45 -18.23 22.59
CA LYS A 179 -26.17 -18.33 21.91
C LYS A 179 -25.25 -19.33 22.58
N GLU A 180 -24.80 -20.30 21.82
CA GLU A 180 -23.76 -21.23 22.20
C GLU A 180 -22.40 -20.62 21.94
N VAL A 181 -21.51 -20.62 22.92
CA VAL A 181 -20.18 -20.07 22.87
C VAL A 181 -19.19 -21.09 23.41
N GLU A 182 -18.22 -21.45 22.60
CA GLU A 182 -17.04 -22.19 23.01
C GLU A 182 -15.90 -21.19 23.21
N PHE A 183 -15.18 -21.29 24.32
CA PHE A 183 -14.00 -20.47 24.56
C PHE A 183 -12.89 -21.26 25.26
N TRP A 184 -11.67 -20.84 25.07
CA TRP A 184 -10.49 -21.39 25.72
C TRP A 184 -9.43 -20.32 25.90
N ILE A 185 -8.47 -20.55 26.78
CA ILE A 185 -7.37 -19.62 27.03
C ILE A 185 -6.07 -20.33 26.68
N GLU A 186 -5.23 -19.66 25.90
CA GLU A 186 -3.88 -20.10 25.55
C GLU A 186 -2.83 -19.13 26.08
N ALA A 187 -1.65 -19.66 26.41
CA ALA A 187 -0.51 -18.81 26.71
C ALA A 187 -0.13 -17.98 25.47
N HIS A 188 0.13 -16.72 25.67
CA HIS A 188 0.62 -15.87 24.57
C HIS A 188 1.98 -16.38 24.10
N VAL A 189 2.30 -16.09 22.83
CA VAL A 189 3.51 -16.56 22.15
C VAL A 189 4.76 -16.14 22.90
N GLU A 190 5.71 -17.06 23.07
CA GLU A 190 6.96 -16.83 23.77
C GLU A 190 7.82 -15.72 23.13
N GLY A 191 8.63 -15.02 23.92
CA GLY A 191 9.55 -13.98 23.45
C GLY A 191 10.59 -14.47 22.43
N SER A 192 10.91 -15.76 22.42
CA SER A 192 11.75 -16.41 21.41
C SER A 192 11.18 -16.30 20.01
N VAL A 193 9.84 -16.45 19.84
CA VAL A 193 9.15 -16.35 18.54
C VAL A 193 9.24 -14.93 17.99
N TYR A 194 9.10 -13.91 18.83
CA TYR A 194 9.32 -12.50 18.42
C TYR A 194 10.73 -12.30 17.86
N THR A 195 11.74 -12.87 18.54
CA THR A 195 13.12 -12.76 18.08
C THR A 195 13.32 -13.42 16.73
N TYR A 196 12.83 -14.65 16.53
CA TYR A 196 12.92 -15.34 15.24
C TYR A 196 12.16 -14.63 14.13
N ALA A 197 10.98 -14.11 14.42
CA ALA A 197 10.17 -13.37 13.45
C ALA A 197 10.85 -12.07 13.01
N ILE A 198 11.40 -11.30 13.95
CA ILE A 198 12.18 -10.09 13.67
C ILE A 198 13.41 -10.43 12.82
N LEU A 199 14.17 -11.46 13.21
CA LEU A 199 15.35 -11.88 12.45
C LEU A 199 15.00 -12.39 11.05
N ALA A 200 13.87 -13.08 10.87
CA ALA A 200 13.40 -13.53 9.56
C ALA A 200 13.06 -12.35 8.65
N ALA A 201 12.34 -11.33 9.14
CA ALA A 201 12.00 -10.12 8.40
C ALA A 201 13.24 -9.32 7.98
N LEU A 202 14.20 -9.17 8.91
CA LEU A 202 15.48 -8.53 8.61
C LEU A 202 16.31 -9.38 7.65
N GLY A 203 16.33 -10.70 7.81
CA GLY A 203 17.00 -11.65 6.93
C GLY A 203 16.46 -11.61 5.51
N TYR A 204 15.14 -11.51 5.34
CA TYR A 204 14.52 -11.29 4.03
C TYR A 204 15.06 -10.04 3.34
N SER A 205 15.08 -8.91 4.04
CA SER A 205 15.62 -7.66 3.50
C SER A 205 17.12 -7.77 3.24
N PHE A 206 17.88 -8.38 4.16
CA PHE A 206 19.33 -8.58 4.03
C PHE A 206 19.70 -9.45 2.81
N PHE A 207 18.86 -10.41 2.43
CA PHE A 207 19.03 -11.19 1.20
C PHE A 207 19.17 -10.29 -0.04
N PHE A 208 18.38 -9.23 -0.15
CA PHE A 208 18.48 -8.28 -1.26
C PHE A 208 19.78 -7.45 -1.18
N TYR A 209 20.19 -7.04 0.03
CA TYR A 209 21.47 -6.34 0.23
C TYR A 209 22.65 -7.22 -0.19
N LEU A 210 22.67 -8.47 0.24
CA LEU A 210 23.71 -9.44 -0.10
C LEU A 210 23.72 -9.71 -1.61
N SER A 211 22.57 -9.92 -2.22
CA SER A 211 22.43 -10.14 -3.66
C SER A 211 22.95 -8.93 -4.46
N ALA A 212 22.61 -7.71 -4.06
CA ALA A 212 23.10 -6.49 -4.69
C ALA A 212 24.64 -6.35 -4.53
N ALA A 213 25.18 -6.67 -3.36
CA ALA A 213 26.61 -6.65 -3.09
C ALA A 213 27.36 -7.69 -3.93
N LEU A 214 26.85 -8.91 -4.04
CA LEU A 214 27.45 -10.00 -4.84
C LEU A 214 27.44 -9.64 -6.34
N VAL A 215 26.32 -9.13 -6.86
CA VAL A 215 26.23 -8.67 -8.25
C VAL A 215 27.20 -7.51 -8.49
N GLY A 216 27.28 -6.55 -7.58
CA GLY A 216 28.22 -5.44 -7.64
C GLY A 216 29.69 -5.90 -7.66
N LEU A 217 30.04 -6.84 -6.79
CA LEU A 217 31.37 -7.45 -6.72
C LEU A 217 31.71 -8.20 -8.03
N PHE A 218 30.78 -9.02 -8.51
CA PHE A 218 30.95 -9.76 -9.78
C PHE A 218 31.19 -8.81 -10.96
N MET A 219 30.39 -7.75 -11.06
CA MET A 219 30.55 -6.72 -12.09
C MET A 219 31.91 -6.01 -11.99
N HIS A 220 32.35 -5.69 -10.78
CA HIS A 220 33.65 -5.08 -10.53
C HIS A 220 34.82 -5.99 -10.94
N LEU A 221 34.78 -7.26 -10.52
CA LEU A 221 35.81 -8.25 -10.88
C LEU A 221 35.87 -8.50 -12.38
N ARG A 222 34.70 -8.57 -13.06
CA ARG A 222 34.62 -8.72 -14.50
C ARG A 222 35.22 -7.49 -15.24
N ALA A 223 34.93 -6.29 -14.76
CA ALA A 223 35.50 -5.06 -15.32
C ALA A 223 37.04 -5.02 -15.15
N LYS A 224 37.54 -5.41 -13.95
CA LYS A 224 38.98 -5.48 -13.68
C LYS A 224 39.70 -6.48 -14.59
N ARG A 225 39.13 -7.69 -14.78
CA ARG A 225 39.68 -8.70 -15.71
C ARG A 225 39.73 -8.19 -17.16
N ARG A 226 38.68 -7.49 -17.59
CA ARG A 226 38.62 -6.92 -18.95
C ARG A 226 39.69 -5.85 -19.17
N ASN A 227 39.91 -4.95 -18.21
CA ASN A 227 40.94 -3.95 -18.28
C ASN A 227 42.35 -4.58 -18.33
N GLN A 228 42.61 -5.62 -17.50
CA GLN A 228 43.87 -6.35 -17.53
C GLN A 228 44.11 -7.04 -18.88
N GLN A 229 43.09 -7.62 -19.52
CA GLN A 229 43.21 -8.23 -20.85
C GLN A 229 43.49 -7.19 -21.93
N THR A 230 42.93 -5.97 -21.80
CA THR A 230 43.23 -4.87 -22.76
C THR A 230 44.65 -4.38 -22.59
N GLU A 231 45.11 -4.19 -21.34
CA GLU A 231 46.50 -3.77 -21.07
C GLU A 231 47.51 -4.83 -21.52
N THR A 232 47.20 -6.12 -21.35
CA THR A 232 48.07 -7.23 -21.82
C THR A 232 48.08 -7.32 -23.36
N PHE A 233 46.93 -7.05 -24.02
CA PHE A 233 46.86 -7.04 -25.48
C PHE A 233 47.59 -5.84 -26.10
N ASP A 234 47.51 -4.68 -25.45
CA ASP A 234 48.22 -3.46 -25.88
C ASP A 234 49.75 -3.63 -25.68
N SER A 235 50.18 -4.28 -24.58
CA SER A 235 51.60 -4.58 -24.34
C SER A 235 52.17 -5.62 -25.34
N LEU A 236 51.38 -6.63 -25.71
CA LEU A 236 51.77 -7.64 -26.70
C LEU A 236 51.86 -7.08 -28.13
N ASN A 237 51.10 -6.01 -28.42
CA ASN A 237 51.19 -5.29 -29.71
C ASN A 237 52.33 -4.28 -29.75
N ASP A 238 52.79 -3.76 -28.61
CA ASP A 238 53.94 -2.85 -28.53
C ASP A 238 55.29 -3.62 -28.68
N ASP A 239 55.37 -4.85 -28.16
CA ASP A 239 56.54 -5.70 -28.30
C ASP A 239 56.73 -6.36 -29.69
N GLY A 240 55.70 -6.28 -30.57
CA GLY A 240 55.69 -6.83 -31.94
C GLY A 240 55.89 -5.82 -33.09
N ALA A 241 56.14 -4.55 -32.77
CA ALA A 241 56.07 -3.47 -33.78
C ALA A 241 57.40 -3.07 -34.40
N ASP A 242 58.49 -3.86 -34.21
CA ASP A 242 59.81 -3.48 -34.76
C ASP A 242 60.12 -4.01 -36.17
N GLU A 243 59.22 -4.72 -36.84
CA GLU A 243 59.52 -5.22 -38.19
C GLU A 243 58.38 -5.28 -39.20
N ILE A 244 57.47 -4.34 -39.32
CA ILE A 244 56.73 -4.16 -40.57
C ILE A 244 56.12 -2.74 -40.55
N GLY A 245 56.55 -1.88 -41.50
CA GLY A 245 55.97 -0.55 -41.65
C GLY A 245 54.52 -0.57 -42.06
N VAL A 246 53.64 -0.50 -41.09
CA VAL A 246 52.19 -0.31 -41.26
C VAL A 246 51.83 1.09 -40.79
N VAL A 247 51.33 1.87 -41.70
CA VAL A 247 50.82 3.23 -41.52
C VAL A 247 49.90 3.29 -40.30
N SER A 248 50.43 3.87 -39.23
CA SER A 248 49.64 4.17 -38.01
C SER A 248 48.59 5.20 -38.38
N VAL A 249 47.34 4.77 -38.44
CA VAL A 249 46.19 5.71 -38.36
C VAL A 249 46.10 6.14 -36.90
N ARG A 250 46.84 7.19 -36.55
CA ARG A 250 46.64 7.92 -35.30
C ARG A 250 45.18 8.38 -35.25
N SER A 251 44.42 7.84 -34.33
CA SER A 251 43.20 8.49 -33.87
C SER A 251 43.59 9.78 -33.16
N GLY A 252 43.61 10.87 -33.94
CA GLY A 252 43.82 12.21 -33.45
C GLY A 252 42.72 12.62 -32.47
N PRO A 253 43.02 13.55 -31.53
CA PRO A 253 42.02 14.07 -30.62
C PRO A 253 40.91 14.73 -31.42
N MET A 254 39.68 14.31 -31.14
CA MET A 254 38.45 14.84 -31.68
C MET A 254 38.43 16.36 -31.51
N ALA A 255 38.46 17.08 -32.61
CA ALA A 255 38.42 18.54 -32.65
C ALA A 255 37.23 19.09 -31.89
N VAL A 256 37.49 19.97 -30.96
CA VAL A 256 36.53 20.87 -30.37
C VAL A 256 36.00 21.75 -31.48
N ILE A 257 34.78 21.54 -31.95
CA ILE A 257 34.12 22.45 -32.86
C ILE A 257 33.70 23.66 -32.03
N ASN A 258 34.54 24.66 -32.03
CA ASN A 258 34.15 26.05 -31.76
C ASN A 258 33.23 26.47 -32.92
N ARG A 259 31.99 26.73 -32.62
CA ARG A 259 31.08 27.41 -33.53
C ARG A 259 31.46 28.88 -33.56
N SER A 260 32.20 29.28 -34.58
CA SER A 260 32.19 30.62 -35.12
C SER A 260 31.31 30.57 -36.37
N ASP A 261 30.41 31.54 -36.43
CA ASP A 261 29.57 31.80 -37.59
C ASP A 261 30.44 32.09 -38.78
N GLU A 262 30.13 31.47 -39.93
CA GLU A 262 30.25 32.09 -41.25
C GLU A 262 29.63 31.17 -42.32
N ASP A 263 28.93 31.81 -43.24
CA ASP A 263 28.12 31.34 -44.33
C ASP A 263 28.87 30.40 -45.28
N ASP A 264 28.15 29.37 -45.78
CA ASP A 264 28.22 29.00 -47.18
C ASP A 264 26.95 28.26 -47.65
N ASP A 265 26.33 28.88 -48.64
CA ASP A 265 25.22 28.37 -49.46
C ASP A 265 25.61 27.15 -50.26
N GLN A 266 24.80 26.12 -50.35
CA GLN A 266 24.11 25.60 -51.54
C GLN A 266 23.63 24.15 -51.40
N ASN A 267 22.37 23.98 -51.75
CA ASN A 267 21.71 22.76 -52.27
C ASN A 267 21.45 21.61 -51.32
N ASN A 268 20.26 21.66 -50.69
CA ASN A 268 19.32 20.53 -50.78
C ASN A 268 17.90 21.03 -50.41
N SER A 269 17.07 21.22 -51.39
CA SER A 269 15.73 21.80 -51.28
C SER A 269 14.62 20.81 -50.84
N GLU A 270 14.96 19.63 -50.37
CA GLU A 270 13.96 18.65 -49.94
C GLU A 270 13.85 18.45 -48.41
N ASP A 271 14.76 19.02 -47.60
CA ASP A 271 14.78 18.80 -46.12
C ASP A 271 14.35 20.02 -45.30
N LEU A 272 13.92 21.12 -45.95
CA LEU A 272 13.61 22.40 -45.29
C LEU A 272 12.29 22.40 -44.52
N SER A 273 11.38 21.42 -44.76
CA SER A 273 10.12 21.30 -44.03
C SER A 273 10.24 20.59 -42.68
N GLU A 274 11.38 19.97 -42.36
CA GLU A 274 11.63 19.23 -41.12
C GLU A 274 12.60 19.90 -40.15
N ILE A 275 12.96 21.16 -40.37
CA ILE A 275 13.87 21.91 -39.48
C ILE A 275 13.11 22.26 -38.21
N ASP A 276 13.59 21.70 -37.09
CA ASP A 276 13.07 21.95 -35.76
C ASP A 276 13.65 23.25 -35.19
N THR A 277 12.77 24.17 -34.80
CA THR A 277 13.22 25.43 -34.20
C THR A 277 13.61 25.20 -32.72
N LEU A 278 14.73 25.75 -32.28
CA LEU A 278 15.26 25.61 -30.92
C LEU A 278 14.66 26.62 -29.95
N GLN A 279 13.89 27.59 -30.41
CA GLN A 279 13.41 28.71 -29.59
C GLN A 279 12.56 28.27 -28.43
N ASP A 280 11.71 27.26 -28.60
CA ASP A 280 10.88 26.69 -27.53
C ASP A 280 11.67 25.96 -26.44
N ALA A 281 12.85 25.40 -26.81
CA ALA A 281 13.73 24.74 -25.83
C ALA A 281 14.45 25.75 -24.93
N GLU A 282 14.81 26.92 -25.45
CA GLU A 282 15.47 27.94 -24.65
C GLU A 282 14.54 28.65 -23.69
N GLU A 283 13.29 28.87 -24.09
CA GLU A 283 12.24 29.49 -23.24
C GLU A 283 11.76 28.63 -22.09
N ASN A 284 12.29 27.42 -21.89
CA ASN A 284 11.91 26.52 -20.82
C ASN A 284 10.44 26.02 -20.87
N LYS A 285 9.84 26.03 -22.06
CA LYS A 285 8.49 25.51 -22.34
C LYS A 285 8.53 24.00 -22.65
N ASP A 286 7.38 23.35 -22.72
CA ASP A 286 7.28 22.00 -23.27
C ASP A 286 7.72 21.99 -24.73
N VAL A 287 8.66 21.12 -25.05
CA VAL A 287 9.26 21.03 -26.36
C VAL A 287 8.49 20.03 -27.21
N TYR A 288 8.17 20.41 -28.45
CA TYR A 288 7.66 19.49 -29.44
C TYR A 288 8.46 19.60 -30.73
N ARG A 289 8.39 18.57 -31.58
CA ARG A 289 9.17 18.45 -32.79
C ARG A 289 8.26 18.16 -33.97
N LEU A 290 8.62 18.71 -35.12
CA LEU A 290 7.81 18.56 -36.33
C LEU A 290 8.21 17.31 -37.16
N LYS A 291 9.35 16.70 -36.87
CA LYS A 291 9.80 15.49 -37.54
C LYS A 291 8.93 14.30 -37.26
N SER A 292 8.56 13.54 -38.28
CA SER A 292 7.78 12.32 -38.19
C SER A 292 8.54 11.19 -37.45
N ASN A 293 9.87 11.09 -37.68
CA ASN A 293 10.74 10.10 -37.04
C ASN A 293 11.76 10.80 -36.15
N LEU A 294 11.41 10.91 -34.86
CA LEU A 294 12.26 11.55 -33.86
C LEU A 294 13.39 10.63 -33.41
N LYS A 295 14.57 11.23 -33.27
CA LYS A 295 15.72 10.63 -32.57
C LYS A 295 15.91 11.32 -31.22
N LEU A 296 16.58 10.64 -30.30
CA LEU A 296 16.79 11.17 -28.96
C LEU A 296 17.55 12.51 -28.97
N ALA A 297 18.41 12.73 -29.96
CA ALA A 297 19.09 14.01 -30.17
C ALA A 297 18.10 15.17 -30.35
N ASP A 298 16.95 14.93 -31.00
CA ASP A 298 15.91 15.94 -31.21
C ASP A 298 15.19 16.30 -29.88
N MET A 299 15.25 15.41 -28.91
CA MET A 299 14.62 15.54 -27.55
C MET A 299 15.62 15.97 -26.48
N CYS A 300 16.86 16.33 -26.82
CA CYS A 300 17.92 16.74 -25.89
C CYS A 300 18.45 18.15 -26.24
N LYS A 301 17.56 19.07 -26.57
CA LYS A 301 17.92 20.45 -26.98
C LYS A 301 18.02 21.40 -25.79
N LYS A 302 17.25 21.16 -24.72
CA LYS A 302 17.33 21.95 -23.48
C LYS A 302 18.66 21.72 -22.77
N SER A 303 19.17 22.79 -22.14
CA SER A 303 20.44 22.70 -21.43
C SER A 303 20.36 21.70 -20.29
N ASN A 304 21.38 20.84 -20.13
CA ASN A 304 21.47 19.83 -19.08
C ASN A 304 21.38 20.43 -17.67
N SER A 305 21.80 21.69 -17.48
CA SER A 305 21.68 22.39 -16.19
C SER A 305 20.21 22.68 -15.83
N LYS A 306 19.43 23.19 -16.79
CA LYS A 306 17.99 23.45 -16.61
C LYS A 306 17.22 22.14 -16.33
N LEU A 307 17.49 21.09 -17.11
CA LEU A 307 16.86 19.78 -16.92
C LEU A 307 17.21 19.17 -15.54
N ARG A 308 18.48 19.24 -15.14
CA ARG A 308 18.90 18.73 -13.82
C ARG A 308 18.16 19.40 -12.67
N LYS A 309 17.95 20.72 -12.73
CA LYS A 309 17.16 21.46 -11.73
C LYS A 309 15.71 20.98 -11.73
N LYS A 310 15.06 20.81 -12.89
CA LYS A 310 13.67 20.31 -12.99
C LYS A 310 13.50 18.89 -12.43
N TYR A 311 14.42 17.99 -12.78
CA TYR A 311 14.37 16.62 -12.25
C TYR A 311 14.65 16.55 -10.75
N ALA A 312 15.47 17.46 -10.20
CA ALA A 312 15.73 17.53 -8.78
C ALA A 312 14.48 17.90 -7.96
N LEU A 313 13.51 18.60 -8.54
CA LEU A 313 12.24 18.95 -7.89
C LEU A 313 11.44 17.71 -7.46
N TYR A 314 11.48 16.59 -8.21
CA TYR A 314 10.82 15.35 -7.78
C TYR A 314 11.32 14.88 -6.41
N LYS A 315 12.64 14.88 -6.20
CA LYS A 315 13.24 14.51 -4.93
C LYS A 315 12.82 15.46 -3.79
N TRP A 316 12.81 16.75 -4.05
CA TRP A 316 12.46 17.74 -3.04
C TRP A 316 10.97 17.72 -2.71
N ASN A 317 10.12 17.60 -3.73
CA ASN A 317 8.67 17.55 -3.51
C ASN A 317 8.28 16.30 -2.73
N ILE A 318 8.83 15.11 -3.03
CA ILE A 318 8.54 13.92 -2.23
C ILE A 318 9.01 14.08 -0.78
N ALA A 319 10.18 14.68 -0.54
CA ALA A 319 10.66 14.93 0.82
C ALA A 319 9.75 15.89 1.58
N ILE A 320 9.28 16.95 0.93
CA ILE A 320 8.32 17.90 1.52
C ILE A 320 7.00 17.20 1.83
N VAL A 321 6.44 16.47 0.86
CA VAL A 321 5.19 15.69 1.07
C VAL A 321 5.37 14.70 2.21
N SER A 322 6.48 13.98 2.26
CA SER A 322 6.78 13.02 3.35
C SER A 322 6.77 13.66 4.72
N ILE A 323 7.34 14.85 4.88
CA ILE A 323 7.38 15.55 6.16
C ILE A 323 6.00 16.10 6.52
N PHE A 324 5.39 16.88 5.63
CA PHE A 324 4.12 17.58 5.92
C PHE A 324 2.92 16.65 6.00
N TYR A 325 2.98 15.49 5.36
CA TYR A 325 1.95 14.45 5.49
C TYR A 325 2.26 13.48 6.62
N GLY A 326 3.51 13.03 6.75
CA GLY A 326 3.91 12.02 7.73
C GLY A 326 3.78 12.51 9.18
N LEU A 327 4.19 13.75 9.50
CA LEU A 327 4.11 14.25 10.87
C LEU A 327 2.66 14.29 11.42
N PRO A 328 1.66 14.87 10.71
CA PRO A 328 0.26 14.82 11.16
C PRO A 328 -0.27 13.39 11.28
N VAL A 329 0.14 12.47 10.39
CA VAL A 329 -0.27 11.07 10.45
C VAL A 329 0.27 10.40 11.72
N ILE A 330 1.56 10.55 12.02
CA ILE A 330 2.16 10.01 13.25
C ILE A 330 1.44 10.56 14.50
N GLN A 331 1.15 11.86 14.53
CA GLN A 331 0.40 12.46 15.63
C GLN A 331 -1.00 11.84 15.76
N LEU A 332 -1.73 11.70 14.65
CA LEU A 332 -3.07 11.13 14.64
C LEU A 332 -3.06 9.67 15.12
N VAL A 333 -2.10 8.88 14.65
CA VAL A 333 -1.93 7.46 15.03
C VAL A 333 -1.62 7.32 16.52
N LEU A 334 -0.75 8.17 17.09
CA LEU A 334 -0.49 8.18 18.52
C LEU A 334 -1.74 8.55 19.32
N THR A 335 -2.56 9.47 18.82
CA THR A 335 -3.84 9.83 19.45
C THR A 335 -4.83 8.66 19.42
N TYR A 336 -4.95 7.94 18.28
CA TYR A 336 -5.76 6.74 18.19
C TYR A 336 -5.28 5.65 19.16
N GLN A 337 -3.97 5.45 19.26
CA GLN A 337 -3.40 4.47 20.19
C GLN A 337 -3.72 4.82 21.66
N GLN A 338 -3.63 6.08 22.03
CA GLN A 338 -4.00 6.54 23.36
C GLN A 338 -5.49 6.34 23.62
N TYR A 339 -6.35 6.66 22.63
CA TYR A 339 -7.79 6.46 22.74
C TYR A 339 -8.16 4.97 22.89
N LEU A 340 -7.54 4.08 22.10
CA LEU A 340 -7.74 2.64 22.22
C LEU A 340 -7.35 2.12 23.61
N ASN A 341 -6.19 2.57 24.11
CA ASN A 341 -5.71 2.16 25.43
C ASN A 341 -6.60 2.69 26.59
N SER A 342 -7.22 3.86 26.42
CA SER A 342 -8.10 4.45 27.43
C SER A 342 -9.51 3.91 27.36
N SER A 343 -10.06 3.66 26.19
CA SER A 343 -11.43 3.16 26.04
C SER A 343 -11.56 1.65 26.23
N GLY A 344 -10.50 0.89 25.94
CA GLY A 344 -10.51 -0.57 25.88
C GLY A 344 -11.47 -1.16 24.86
N ASP A 345 -12.07 -0.33 23.98
CA ASP A 345 -12.99 -0.77 22.94
C ASP A 345 -12.22 -1.20 21.68
N GLU A 346 -12.03 -2.50 21.52
CA GLU A 346 -11.32 -3.07 20.39
C GLU A 346 -12.14 -3.11 19.10
N ASP A 347 -13.39 -2.64 19.10
CA ASP A 347 -14.21 -2.47 17.90
C ASP A 347 -13.80 -1.26 17.05
N ILE A 348 -12.95 -0.39 17.56
CA ILE A 348 -12.46 0.79 16.86
C ILE A 348 -11.50 0.40 15.75
N CYS A 349 -10.70 -0.66 15.95
CA CYS A 349 -9.63 -1.07 15.04
C CYS A 349 -9.90 -2.47 14.45
N TYR A 350 -9.66 -2.60 13.15
CA TYR A 350 -9.93 -3.82 12.39
C TYR A 350 -8.67 -4.68 12.27
N TYR A 351 -8.30 -5.37 13.36
CA TYR A 351 -7.17 -6.30 13.36
C TYR A 351 -7.60 -7.71 12.96
N ASN A 352 -6.64 -8.50 12.48
CA ASN A 352 -6.75 -9.96 12.51
C ASN A 352 -6.42 -10.44 13.94
N PHE A 353 -7.41 -10.44 14.83
CA PHE A 353 -7.23 -10.74 16.26
C PHE A 353 -6.71 -12.14 16.53
N GLN A 354 -6.93 -13.12 15.63
CA GLN A 354 -6.39 -14.48 15.74
C GLN A 354 -4.87 -14.53 15.55
N CYS A 355 -4.30 -13.55 14.83
CA CYS A 355 -2.87 -13.43 14.61
C CYS A 355 -2.30 -12.07 15.05
N ALA A 356 -2.97 -11.32 15.90
CA ALA A 356 -2.43 -10.08 16.46
C ALA A 356 -1.39 -10.41 17.54
N ARG A 357 -0.14 -9.95 17.34
CA ARG A 357 0.98 -10.16 18.27
C ARG A 357 1.33 -8.84 18.94
N LYS A 358 0.95 -8.70 20.20
CA LYS A 358 1.12 -7.46 20.95
C LYS A 358 2.55 -7.29 21.46
N LEU A 359 3.14 -6.10 21.23
CA LEU A 359 4.43 -5.74 21.82
C LEU A 359 4.42 -4.26 22.27
N GLY A 360 4.59 -4.03 23.54
CA GLY A 360 4.51 -2.70 24.15
C GLY A 360 3.17 -2.02 23.87
N PRO A 361 3.15 -0.81 23.30
CA PRO A 361 1.91 -0.10 22.98
C PRO A 361 1.20 -0.64 21.73
N PHE A 362 1.89 -1.38 20.85
CA PHE A 362 1.33 -1.86 19.58
C PHE A 362 0.51 -3.14 19.79
N TYR A 363 -0.76 -3.09 19.42
CA TYR A 363 -1.66 -4.22 19.56
C TYR A 363 -1.35 -5.35 18.58
N ALA A 364 -1.10 -5.00 17.30
CA ALA A 364 -0.67 -5.91 16.24
C ALA A 364 0.74 -5.51 15.76
N PHE A 365 1.76 -5.77 16.59
CA PHE A 365 3.15 -5.44 16.27
C PHE A 365 3.65 -6.15 15.02
N ASN A 366 3.22 -7.38 14.77
CA ASN A 366 3.52 -8.13 13.54
C ASN A 366 3.14 -7.33 12.29
N ASN A 367 1.90 -6.81 12.21
CA ASN A 367 1.43 -6.05 11.06
C ASN A 367 2.17 -4.70 10.88
N VAL A 368 2.54 -4.05 12.00
CA VAL A 368 3.37 -2.83 11.96
C VAL A 368 4.78 -3.15 11.47
N PHE A 369 5.40 -4.21 12.02
CA PHE A 369 6.80 -4.55 11.75
C PHE A 369 7.02 -5.17 10.38
N SER A 370 6.03 -5.87 9.80
CA SER A 370 6.11 -6.47 8.46
C SER A 370 6.44 -5.43 7.37
N ASN A 371 6.15 -4.15 7.61
CA ASN A 371 6.44 -3.04 6.71
C ASN A 371 7.91 -2.59 6.68
N ILE A 372 8.77 -3.13 7.56
CA ILE A 372 10.19 -2.75 7.63
C ILE A 372 10.93 -3.00 6.30
N SER A 373 10.50 -4.00 5.54
CA SER A 373 11.13 -4.35 4.27
C SER A 373 11.02 -3.24 3.22
N TYR A 374 9.91 -2.50 3.16
CA TYR A 374 9.77 -1.35 2.26
C TYR A 374 10.80 -0.26 2.60
N VAL A 375 10.99 0.01 3.89
CA VAL A 375 11.96 1.01 4.35
C VAL A 375 13.38 0.60 3.98
N LEU A 376 13.78 -0.64 4.31
CA LEU A 376 15.12 -1.13 4.05
C LEU A 376 15.40 -1.22 2.54
N LEU A 377 14.47 -1.72 1.73
CA LEU A 377 14.63 -1.80 0.29
C LEU A 377 14.60 -0.42 -0.38
N GLY A 378 13.86 0.55 0.15
CA GLY A 378 13.91 1.95 -0.27
C GLY A 378 15.29 2.58 -0.06
N ILE A 379 15.91 2.30 1.09
CA ILE A 379 17.29 2.72 1.41
C ILE A 379 18.27 2.04 0.45
N LEU A 380 18.16 0.73 0.23
CA LEU A 380 19.01 -0.01 -0.69
C LEU A 380 18.92 0.52 -2.12
N PHE A 381 17.70 0.78 -2.60
CA PHE A 381 17.49 1.36 -3.92
C PHE A 381 18.19 2.72 -4.06
N ASN A 382 18.04 3.60 -3.07
CA ASN A 382 18.71 4.89 -3.06
C ASN A 382 20.24 4.77 -3.02
N LEU A 383 20.78 3.77 -2.33
CA LEU A 383 22.21 3.46 -2.33
C LEU A 383 22.68 3.03 -3.74
N ILE A 384 21.93 2.16 -4.41
CA ILE A 384 22.25 1.72 -5.79
C ILE A 384 22.21 2.92 -6.75
N VAL A 385 21.21 3.79 -6.63
CA VAL A 385 21.09 5.03 -7.42
C VAL A 385 22.30 5.95 -7.16
N TYR A 386 22.73 6.07 -5.90
CA TYR A 386 23.92 6.85 -5.55
C TYR A 386 25.20 6.30 -6.18
N LEU A 387 25.44 4.99 -6.07
CA LEU A 387 26.61 4.33 -6.67
C LEU A 387 26.62 4.48 -8.19
N ARG A 388 25.44 4.27 -8.84
CA ARG A 388 25.27 4.46 -10.27
C ARG A 388 25.56 5.92 -10.70
N LYS A 389 25.04 6.89 -9.95
CA LYS A 389 25.33 8.32 -10.16
C LYS A 389 26.83 8.58 -10.07
N ARG A 390 27.50 8.07 -9.04
CA ARG A 390 28.94 8.24 -8.83
C ARG A 390 29.75 7.66 -10.01
N GLN A 391 29.38 6.48 -10.52
CA GLN A 391 30.02 5.86 -11.67
C GLN A 391 29.79 6.68 -12.95
N HIS A 392 28.55 7.13 -13.19
CA HIS A 392 28.22 7.95 -14.36
C HIS A 392 29.02 9.26 -14.41
N TYR A 393 29.21 9.94 -13.28
CA TYR A 393 29.99 11.19 -13.23
C TYR A 393 31.51 11.01 -13.34
N LYS A 394 32.03 9.78 -13.28
CA LYS A 394 33.44 9.51 -13.63
C LYS A 394 33.71 9.55 -15.11
N LEU A 395 32.68 9.39 -15.96
CA LEU A 395 32.82 9.48 -17.39
C LEU A 395 33.06 10.94 -17.84
N PRO A 396 33.89 11.18 -18.89
CA PRO A 396 34.09 12.51 -19.46
C PRO A 396 32.77 13.17 -19.88
N LYS A 397 32.65 14.48 -19.70
CA LYS A 397 31.41 15.22 -20.01
C LYS A 397 30.99 15.02 -21.49
N ALA A 398 31.94 15.11 -22.44
CA ALA A 398 31.68 14.88 -23.86
C ALA A 398 31.05 13.50 -24.12
N GLN A 399 31.55 12.45 -23.47
CA GLN A 399 31.01 11.09 -23.61
C GLN A 399 29.59 10.99 -23.06
N ARG A 400 29.31 11.62 -21.90
CA ARG A 400 27.98 11.62 -21.28
C ARG A 400 26.92 12.36 -22.09
N GLU A 401 27.33 13.33 -22.91
CA GLU A 401 26.44 14.14 -23.74
C GLU A 401 26.26 13.57 -25.15
N ALA A 402 27.21 12.74 -25.65
CA ALA A 402 27.16 12.17 -26.98
C ALA A 402 26.57 10.77 -27.06
N TYR A 403 26.56 10.01 -25.94
CA TYR A 403 26.18 8.61 -25.96
C TYR A 403 25.14 8.29 -24.90
N GLY A 404 24.25 7.33 -25.23
CA GLY A 404 23.23 6.79 -24.31
C GLY A 404 22.09 7.77 -24.03
N ILE A 405 21.21 7.37 -23.15
CA ILE A 405 20.10 8.22 -22.66
C ILE A 405 20.63 9.13 -21.55
N PRO A 406 20.36 10.46 -21.61
CA PRO A 406 20.75 11.38 -20.55
C PRO A 406 20.23 10.96 -19.17
N GLN A 407 21.12 10.88 -18.19
CA GLN A 407 20.79 10.38 -16.87
C GLN A 407 20.52 11.53 -15.88
N PHE A 408 19.28 11.59 -15.40
CA PHE A 408 18.84 12.50 -14.35
C PHE A 408 18.39 11.70 -13.12
N TYR A 409 19.02 11.93 -11.97
CA TYR A 409 18.86 11.08 -10.79
C TYR A 409 17.80 11.57 -9.80
N GLY A 410 17.18 12.74 -10.01
CA GLY A 410 16.20 13.31 -9.10
C GLY A 410 14.96 12.41 -8.93
N LEU A 411 14.39 11.93 -10.04
CA LEU A 411 13.25 11.03 -10.02
C LEU A 411 13.59 9.63 -9.45
N PRO A 412 14.70 8.95 -9.83
CA PRO A 412 15.10 7.71 -9.15
C PRO A 412 15.27 7.84 -7.64
N TYR A 413 15.87 8.93 -7.15
CA TYR A 413 15.90 9.17 -5.70
C TYR A 413 14.52 9.33 -5.09
N ALA A 414 13.60 10.02 -5.77
CA ALA A 414 12.22 10.17 -5.33
C ALA A 414 11.50 8.81 -5.24
N MET A 415 11.76 7.89 -6.18
CA MET A 415 11.20 6.52 -6.14
C MET A 415 11.64 5.77 -4.89
N GLY A 416 12.92 5.79 -4.55
CA GLY A 416 13.42 5.14 -3.34
C GLY A 416 12.89 5.78 -2.03
N TRP A 417 12.73 7.11 -2.02
CA TRP A 417 12.06 7.82 -0.90
C TRP A 417 10.60 7.39 -0.77
N ALA A 418 9.86 7.34 -1.89
CA ALA A 418 8.46 6.93 -1.89
C ALA A 418 8.29 5.49 -1.39
N LEU A 419 9.20 4.57 -1.78
CA LEU A 419 9.18 3.19 -1.29
C LEU A 419 9.40 3.11 0.22
N GLY A 420 10.36 3.88 0.77
CA GLY A 420 10.57 3.94 2.21
C GLY A 420 9.39 4.57 2.97
N MET A 421 8.77 5.59 2.39
CA MET A 421 7.59 6.24 2.96
C MET A 421 6.35 5.35 2.93
N GLU A 422 6.17 4.52 1.90
CA GLU A 422 5.14 3.49 1.87
C GLU A 422 5.21 2.62 3.13
N GLY A 423 6.40 2.09 3.45
CA GLY A 423 6.56 1.29 4.66
C GLY A 423 6.25 2.02 5.96
N ILE A 424 6.60 3.31 6.07
CA ILE A 424 6.29 4.11 7.26
C ILE A 424 4.79 4.37 7.37
N MET A 425 4.15 4.73 6.27
CA MET A 425 2.74 5.11 6.26
C MET A 425 1.83 3.90 6.42
N SER A 426 2.15 2.77 5.78
CA SER A 426 1.47 1.50 5.98
C SER A 426 1.62 1.00 7.42
N ALA A 427 2.83 1.08 8.00
CA ALA A 427 3.01 0.79 9.43
C ALA A 427 2.12 1.68 10.33
N CYS A 428 1.97 2.97 9.99
CA CYS A 428 1.04 3.87 10.70
C CYS A 428 -0.43 3.45 10.54
N TYR A 429 -0.84 2.99 9.37
CA TYR A 429 -2.18 2.44 9.16
C TYR A 429 -2.43 1.24 10.07
N HIS A 430 -1.49 0.31 10.16
CA HIS A 430 -1.59 -0.91 10.94
C HIS A 430 -1.54 -0.73 12.46
N VAL A 431 -1.27 0.48 12.97
CA VAL A 431 -1.43 0.77 14.41
C VAL A 431 -2.90 0.72 14.83
N CYS A 432 -3.83 1.12 13.98
CA CYS A 432 -5.29 0.98 14.17
C CYS A 432 -6.01 1.04 12.82
N PRO A 433 -6.08 -0.08 12.08
CA PRO A 433 -6.73 -0.11 10.76
C PRO A 433 -8.21 0.26 10.85
N SER A 434 -8.65 1.21 10.02
CA SER A 434 -10.05 1.64 9.97
C SER A 434 -10.36 2.36 8.66
N SER A 435 -11.66 2.56 8.36
CA SER A 435 -12.11 3.35 7.22
C SER A 435 -11.66 4.82 7.24
N ASN A 436 -11.23 5.34 8.39
CA ASN A 436 -10.81 6.73 8.52
C ASN A 436 -9.36 6.98 8.12
N ASN A 437 -8.53 5.95 8.09
CA ASN A 437 -7.08 6.07 7.87
C ASN A 437 -6.54 5.18 6.73
N PHE A 438 -7.39 4.51 5.95
CA PHE A 438 -7.00 3.66 4.84
C PHE A 438 -6.06 4.35 3.83
N GLN A 439 -6.17 5.68 3.68
CA GLN A 439 -5.31 6.43 2.77
C GLN A 439 -3.82 6.40 3.19
N PHE A 440 -3.50 6.07 4.44
CA PHE A 440 -2.11 5.95 4.85
C PHE A 440 -1.43 4.77 4.17
N ASP A 441 -2.17 3.68 3.96
CA ASP A 441 -1.68 2.47 3.30
C ASP A 441 -1.69 2.57 1.76
N THR A 442 -2.57 3.38 1.17
CA THR A 442 -2.77 3.38 -0.29
C THR A 442 -2.13 4.57 -1.01
N ALA A 443 -1.95 5.70 -0.33
CA ALA A 443 -1.52 6.94 -0.98
C ALA A 443 -0.15 6.84 -1.65
N PHE A 444 0.84 6.27 -0.97
CA PHE A 444 2.17 6.10 -1.54
C PHE A 444 2.24 4.97 -2.57
N MET A 445 1.37 3.96 -2.52
CA MET A 445 1.24 2.97 -3.59
C MET A 445 0.85 3.62 -4.92
N TYR A 446 -0.08 4.60 -4.90
CA TYR A 446 -0.43 5.39 -6.09
C TYR A 446 0.77 6.19 -6.60
N VAL A 447 1.54 6.79 -5.68
CA VAL A 447 2.78 7.53 -6.02
C VAL A 447 3.81 6.60 -6.67
N LEU A 448 4.02 5.39 -6.14
CA LEU A 448 4.98 4.41 -6.67
C LEU A 448 4.63 4.00 -8.11
N GLY A 449 3.37 3.66 -8.39
CA GLY A 449 2.89 3.30 -9.73
C GLY A 449 3.04 4.45 -10.73
N ALA A 450 2.69 5.67 -10.33
CA ALA A 450 2.83 6.84 -11.16
C ALA A 450 4.30 7.18 -11.47
N MET A 451 5.20 7.06 -10.50
CA MET A 451 6.63 7.35 -10.69
C MET A 451 7.31 6.38 -11.67
N ILE A 452 6.92 5.11 -11.70
CA ILE A 452 7.40 4.13 -12.69
C ILE A 452 7.01 4.62 -14.10
N THR A 453 5.75 4.98 -14.29
CA THR A 453 5.23 5.48 -15.58
C THR A 453 5.94 6.75 -16.03
N ILE A 454 6.09 7.72 -15.12
CA ILE A 454 6.82 8.96 -15.39
C ILE A 454 8.28 8.68 -15.73
N ARG A 455 8.95 7.77 -15.05
CA ARG A 455 10.35 7.41 -15.28
C ARG A 455 10.56 6.84 -16.69
N LEU A 456 9.71 5.91 -17.12
CA LEU A 456 9.77 5.32 -18.45
C LEU A 456 9.51 6.37 -19.53
N PHE A 457 8.50 7.23 -19.36
CA PHE A 457 8.19 8.29 -20.31
C PHE A 457 9.35 9.29 -20.45
N GLN A 458 9.87 9.77 -19.33
CA GLN A 458 10.93 10.80 -19.33
C GLN A 458 12.27 10.28 -19.86
N SER A 459 12.54 8.98 -19.81
CA SER A 459 13.79 8.42 -20.34
C SER A 459 13.94 8.68 -21.84
N ARG A 460 12.84 8.68 -22.60
CA ARG A 460 12.82 8.91 -24.05
C ARG A 460 12.47 10.35 -24.43
N HIS A 461 11.99 11.15 -23.50
CA HIS A 461 11.53 12.51 -23.74
C HIS A 461 12.15 13.50 -22.73
N PRO A 462 13.51 13.64 -22.69
CA PRO A 462 14.16 14.47 -21.68
C PRO A 462 13.72 15.93 -21.68
N ASP A 463 13.44 16.51 -22.85
CA ASP A 463 13.01 17.91 -23.01
C ASP A 463 11.54 18.11 -22.58
N ILE A 464 10.70 17.06 -22.69
CA ILE A 464 9.31 17.07 -22.30
C ILE A 464 9.19 16.51 -20.88
N THR A 465 9.58 17.27 -19.90
CA THR A 465 9.41 16.87 -18.51
C THR A 465 8.05 17.35 -18.01
N SER A 466 7.26 16.44 -17.42
CA SER A 466 6.15 16.92 -16.58
C SER A 466 6.75 17.72 -15.43
N LYS A 467 6.14 18.88 -15.10
CA LYS A 467 6.55 19.63 -13.92
C LYS A 467 6.20 18.81 -12.70
N ALA A 468 7.15 18.65 -11.78
CA ALA A 468 6.97 17.83 -10.59
C ALA A 468 5.75 18.27 -9.76
N GLU A 469 5.51 19.59 -9.69
CA GLU A 469 4.36 20.17 -8.97
C GLU A 469 3.03 19.67 -9.55
N PHE A 470 2.89 19.63 -10.88
CA PHE A 470 1.66 19.11 -11.52
C PHE A 470 1.50 17.61 -11.33
N ALA A 471 2.59 16.84 -11.33
CA ALA A 471 2.53 15.41 -11.07
C ALA A 471 2.01 15.13 -9.65
N PHE A 472 2.54 15.83 -8.65
CA PHE A 472 2.09 15.70 -7.26
C PHE A 472 0.69 16.28 -7.03
N LEU A 473 0.32 17.37 -7.69
CA LEU A 473 -1.03 17.90 -7.64
C LEU A 473 -2.06 16.93 -8.23
N PHE A 474 -1.72 16.30 -9.36
CA PHE A 474 -2.55 15.25 -9.96
C PHE A 474 -2.73 14.05 -9.02
N LEU A 475 -1.65 13.58 -8.40
CA LEU A 475 -1.70 12.51 -7.40
C LEU A 475 -2.54 12.89 -6.18
N GLY A 476 -2.43 14.13 -5.70
CA GLY A 476 -3.30 14.67 -4.65
C GLY A 476 -4.77 14.64 -5.07
N GLY A 477 -5.08 14.97 -6.33
CA GLY A 477 -6.42 14.84 -6.89
C GLY A 477 -6.93 13.39 -6.94
N VAL A 478 -6.05 12.43 -7.29
CA VAL A 478 -6.38 10.98 -7.25
C VAL A 478 -6.71 10.53 -5.83
N ILE A 479 -5.89 10.92 -4.84
CA ILE A 479 -6.14 10.61 -3.42
C ILE A 479 -7.48 11.22 -2.97
N LEU A 480 -7.76 12.46 -3.32
CA LEU A 480 -9.04 13.12 -2.98
C LEU A 480 -10.23 12.38 -3.58
N VAL A 481 -10.17 11.99 -4.86
CA VAL A 481 -11.24 11.20 -5.52
C VAL A 481 -11.41 9.86 -4.82
N THR A 482 -10.31 9.22 -4.40
CA THR A 482 -10.36 7.96 -3.65
C THR A 482 -11.04 8.12 -2.30
N VAL A 483 -10.70 9.15 -1.54
CA VAL A 483 -11.35 9.47 -0.25
C VAL A 483 -12.85 9.70 -0.44
N LEU A 484 -13.24 10.50 -1.45
CA LEU A 484 -14.65 10.72 -1.76
C LEU A 484 -15.37 9.43 -2.18
N GLY A 485 -14.69 8.55 -2.93
CA GLY A 485 -15.22 7.26 -3.34
C GLY A 485 -15.47 6.29 -2.17
N VAL A 486 -14.59 6.29 -1.18
CA VAL A 486 -14.74 5.49 0.04
C VAL A 486 -15.86 6.06 0.93
N LEU A 487 -15.91 7.37 1.13
CA LEU A 487 -16.91 8.00 2.00
C LEU A 487 -18.32 7.97 1.39
N PHE A 488 -18.42 8.11 0.07
CA PHE A 488 -19.69 8.27 -0.63
C PHE A 488 -19.84 7.28 -1.79
N ASN A 489 -19.80 5.99 -1.52
CA ASN A 489 -19.90 4.94 -2.57
C ASN A 489 -21.28 4.94 -3.29
N THR A 490 -21.60 6.02 -3.99
CA THR A 490 -22.86 6.27 -4.70
C THR A 490 -22.65 6.54 -6.19
N LEU A 491 -23.69 6.45 -6.98
CA LEU A 491 -23.65 6.82 -8.41
C LEU A 491 -23.17 8.26 -8.62
N ALA A 492 -23.42 9.15 -7.66
CA ALA A 492 -22.95 10.54 -7.73
C ALA A 492 -21.42 10.67 -7.73
N VAL A 493 -20.68 9.67 -7.23
CA VAL A 493 -19.21 9.59 -7.32
C VAL A 493 -18.77 8.76 -8.53
N TRP A 494 -19.42 7.61 -8.79
CA TRP A 494 -19.02 6.70 -9.85
C TRP A 494 -19.19 7.27 -11.25
N ILE A 495 -20.24 8.06 -11.52
CA ILE A 495 -20.47 8.67 -12.86
C ILE A 495 -19.42 9.73 -13.18
N PRO A 496 -19.15 10.75 -12.32
CA PRO A 496 -18.05 11.69 -12.56
C PRO A 496 -16.69 11.02 -12.65
N PHE A 497 -16.42 9.99 -11.82
CA PHE A 497 -15.20 9.20 -11.90
C PHE A 497 -15.06 8.52 -13.28
N PHE A 498 -16.12 7.91 -13.82
CA PHE A 498 -16.11 7.29 -15.15
C PHE A 498 -15.64 8.29 -16.23
N PHE A 499 -16.26 9.45 -16.28
CA PHE A 499 -15.90 10.47 -17.28
C PHE A 499 -14.48 11.00 -17.07
N LEU A 500 -14.10 11.25 -15.81
CA LEU A 500 -12.74 11.69 -15.48
C LEU A 500 -11.71 10.65 -15.88
N HIS A 501 -11.93 9.37 -15.57
CA HIS A 501 -11.04 8.26 -15.93
C HIS A 501 -10.84 8.17 -17.45
N ILE A 502 -11.94 8.18 -18.22
CA ILE A 502 -11.87 8.13 -19.68
C ILE A 502 -11.13 9.34 -20.25
N LEU A 503 -11.41 10.54 -19.74
CA LEU A 503 -10.75 11.78 -20.18
C LEU A 503 -9.24 11.73 -19.90
N VAL A 504 -8.83 11.28 -18.73
CA VAL A 504 -7.40 11.11 -18.37
C VAL A 504 -6.72 10.11 -19.29
N ILE A 505 -7.34 8.94 -19.54
CA ILE A 505 -6.77 7.91 -20.41
C ILE A 505 -6.66 8.39 -21.85
N LEU A 506 -7.66 9.10 -22.37
CA LEU A 506 -7.58 9.70 -23.72
C LEU A 506 -6.49 10.78 -23.81
N TYR A 507 -6.35 11.63 -22.79
CA TYR A 507 -5.28 12.61 -22.72
C TYR A 507 -3.89 11.95 -22.72
N LEU A 508 -3.69 10.93 -21.90
CA LEU A 508 -2.44 10.17 -21.86
C LEU A 508 -2.17 9.44 -23.18
N THR A 509 -3.21 8.89 -23.81
CA THR A 509 -3.10 8.24 -25.13
C THR A 509 -2.63 9.21 -26.19
N LEU A 510 -3.22 10.40 -26.26
CA LEU A 510 -2.78 11.46 -27.20
C LEU A 510 -1.33 11.85 -26.92
N LYS A 511 -0.97 12.04 -25.66
CA LYS A 511 0.39 12.40 -25.27
C LYS A 511 1.43 11.32 -25.62
N ILE A 512 1.08 10.05 -25.46
CA ILE A 512 1.95 8.92 -25.81
C ILE A 512 2.02 8.71 -27.33
N TYR A 513 0.89 8.80 -28.03
CA TYR A 513 0.85 8.60 -29.47
C TYR A 513 1.66 9.65 -30.24
N TYR A 514 1.47 10.93 -29.90
CA TYR A 514 2.17 12.06 -30.50
C TYR A 514 3.44 12.47 -29.74
N ALA A 515 4.05 11.56 -29.01
CA ALA A 515 5.18 11.85 -28.12
C ALA A 515 6.24 12.76 -28.77
N GLY A 516 6.40 13.97 -28.25
CA GLY A 516 7.32 14.97 -28.77
C GLY A 516 6.87 15.73 -30.02
N ASN A 517 5.84 15.30 -30.72
CA ASN A 517 5.33 15.92 -31.92
C ASN A 517 4.16 16.88 -31.68
N LEU A 518 3.37 16.66 -30.64
CA LEU A 518 2.18 17.47 -30.33
C LEU A 518 2.32 18.15 -28.97
N LYS A 519 2.07 19.45 -28.95
CA LYS A 519 1.97 20.25 -27.73
C LYS A 519 0.53 20.34 -27.28
N LEU A 520 0.25 19.85 -26.08
CA LEU A 520 -1.09 19.86 -25.47
C LEU A 520 -1.22 21.09 -24.56
N ASP A 521 -1.60 22.21 -25.15
CA ASP A 521 -1.85 23.49 -24.48
C ASP A 521 -3.18 24.12 -24.93
N GLY A 522 -3.40 25.43 -24.70
CA GLY A 522 -4.58 26.14 -25.16
C GLY A 522 -4.79 26.14 -26.69
N SER A 523 -3.76 25.79 -27.47
CA SER A 523 -3.84 25.64 -28.93
C SER A 523 -4.12 24.20 -29.37
N ILE A 524 -4.48 23.30 -28.46
CA ILE A 524 -4.67 21.85 -28.74
C ILE A 524 -5.63 21.60 -29.90
N ILE A 525 -6.71 22.37 -30.00
CA ILE A 525 -7.71 22.21 -31.07
C ILE A 525 -7.09 22.53 -32.43
N GLN A 526 -6.30 23.58 -32.51
CA GLN A 526 -5.60 23.97 -33.75
C GLN A 526 -4.54 22.94 -34.13
N SER A 527 -3.78 22.46 -33.14
CA SER A 527 -2.76 21.42 -33.32
C SER A 527 -3.36 20.10 -33.77
N LEU A 528 -4.44 19.64 -33.13
CA LEU A 528 -5.18 18.44 -33.52
C LEU A 528 -5.81 18.59 -34.90
N ARG A 529 -6.38 19.77 -35.23
CA ARG A 529 -6.93 20.04 -36.55
C ARG A 529 -5.84 19.97 -37.61
N HIS A 530 -4.66 20.53 -37.33
CA HIS A 530 -3.51 20.48 -38.26
C HIS A 530 -3.09 19.04 -38.51
N TYR A 531 -2.91 18.24 -37.45
CA TYR A 531 -2.58 16.82 -37.58
C TYR A 531 -3.70 16.01 -38.24
N TYR A 532 -4.97 16.27 -37.93
CA TYR A 532 -6.10 15.62 -38.58
C TYR A 532 -6.13 15.91 -40.09
N VAL A 533 -5.90 17.14 -40.49
CA VAL A 533 -5.87 17.53 -41.90
C VAL A 533 -4.64 16.92 -42.61
N SER A 534 -3.48 16.85 -41.93
CA SER A 534 -2.26 16.29 -42.55
C SER A 534 -2.29 14.76 -42.59
N GLU A 535 -2.83 14.08 -41.60
CA GLU A 535 -2.86 12.61 -41.49
C GLU A 535 -4.18 11.98 -41.95
N CYS A 536 -5.31 12.60 -41.66
CA CYS A 536 -6.65 12.05 -41.92
C CYS A 536 -7.38 12.66 -43.13
N GLY A 537 -6.91 13.80 -43.69
CA GLY A 537 -7.58 14.49 -44.79
C GLY A 537 -7.73 13.65 -46.07
N LYS A 538 -7.09 12.48 -46.16
CA LYS A 538 -7.16 11.51 -47.27
C LYS A 538 -7.53 10.07 -46.77
N CYS A 539 -8.13 9.89 -45.59
CA CYS A 539 -8.35 8.56 -44.99
C CYS A 539 -7.06 7.72 -44.89
N ASN A 540 -5.92 8.31 -44.65
CA ASN A 540 -4.68 7.60 -44.52
C ASN A 540 -4.64 6.81 -43.19
N PRO A 541 -4.10 5.57 -43.17
CA PRO A 541 -3.93 4.81 -41.94
C PRO A 541 -3.01 5.54 -40.96
N PRO A 542 -3.15 5.32 -39.64
CA PRO A 542 -2.32 5.97 -38.64
C PRO A 542 -0.82 5.72 -38.92
N THR A 543 0.01 6.77 -38.82
CA THR A 543 1.45 6.72 -39.12
C THR A 543 2.16 5.68 -38.28
N PHE A 544 1.81 5.56 -36.99
CA PHE A 544 2.40 4.60 -36.05
C PHE A 544 1.45 3.43 -35.76
N LYS A 545 1.19 2.58 -36.77
CA LYS A 545 0.18 1.50 -36.70
C LYS A 545 0.28 0.63 -35.44
N MET A 546 1.48 0.14 -35.06
CA MET A 546 1.66 -0.70 -33.86
C MET A 546 1.37 0.07 -32.58
N ARG A 547 1.85 1.31 -32.43
CA ARG A 547 1.57 2.15 -31.28
C ARG A 547 0.08 2.44 -31.15
N PHE A 548 -0.57 2.76 -32.27
CA PHE A 548 -2.01 2.99 -32.32
C PHE A 548 -2.79 1.74 -31.90
N GLY A 549 -2.49 0.56 -32.45
CA GLY A 549 -3.19 -0.69 -32.13
C GLY A 549 -3.06 -1.07 -30.65
N LEU A 550 -1.87 -0.95 -30.07
CA LEU A 550 -1.64 -1.22 -28.65
C LEU A 550 -2.38 -0.21 -27.75
N LEU A 551 -2.35 1.08 -28.06
CA LEU A 551 -3.07 2.10 -27.30
C LEU A 551 -4.60 1.94 -27.42
N ALA A 552 -5.09 1.57 -28.61
CA ALA A 552 -6.52 1.29 -28.79
C ALA A 552 -6.99 0.09 -27.96
N ALA A 553 -6.19 -0.99 -27.90
CA ALA A 553 -6.49 -2.14 -27.05
C ALA A 553 -6.49 -1.75 -25.55
N ILE A 554 -5.50 -0.97 -25.10
CA ILE A 554 -5.42 -0.45 -23.72
C ILE A 554 -6.62 0.42 -23.39
N ASN A 555 -7.04 1.31 -24.31
CA ASN A 555 -8.22 2.16 -24.11
C ASN A 555 -9.51 1.35 -24.02
N LEU A 556 -9.65 0.28 -24.81
CA LEU A 556 -10.81 -0.60 -24.74
C LEU A 556 -10.91 -1.33 -23.40
N ILE A 557 -9.77 -1.80 -22.87
CA ILE A 557 -9.73 -2.43 -21.54
C ILE A 557 -10.06 -1.41 -20.46
N ASN A 558 -9.51 -0.18 -20.51
CA ASN A 558 -9.83 0.88 -19.57
C ASN A 558 -11.32 1.28 -19.60
N LEU A 559 -11.93 1.32 -20.78
CA LEU A 559 -13.37 1.53 -20.91
C LEU A 559 -14.17 0.38 -20.21
N GLY A 560 -13.74 -0.86 -20.39
CA GLY A 560 -14.33 -2.00 -19.69
C GLY A 560 -14.21 -1.90 -18.17
N VAL A 561 -13.04 -1.51 -17.65
CA VAL A 561 -12.80 -1.29 -16.22
C VAL A 561 -13.66 -0.15 -15.67
N ALA A 562 -13.76 0.96 -16.40
CA ALA A 562 -14.59 2.10 -16.02
C ALA A 562 -16.09 1.75 -15.98
N LEU A 563 -16.59 0.99 -16.98
CA LEU A 563 -17.96 0.47 -17.01
C LEU A 563 -18.23 -0.51 -15.87
N TYR A 564 -17.29 -1.42 -15.59
CA TYR A 564 -17.38 -2.33 -14.45
C TYR A 564 -17.55 -1.57 -13.14
N GLY A 565 -16.77 -0.50 -12.92
CA GLY A 565 -16.87 0.35 -11.74
C GLY A 565 -18.28 0.94 -11.57
N VAL A 566 -18.87 1.52 -12.62
CA VAL A 566 -20.22 2.11 -12.58
C VAL A 566 -21.31 1.05 -12.35
N ILE A 567 -21.19 -0.12 -13.01
CA ILE A 567 -22.23 -1.17 -12.96
C ILE A 567 -22.19 -1.91 -11.62
N LYS A 568 -21.00 -2.34 -11.19
CA LYS A 568 -20.82 -3.20 -10.01
C LYS A 568 -20.61 -2.40 -8.73
N ARG A 569 -20.08 -1.18 -8.83
CA ARG A 569 -19.78 -0.30 -7.69
C ARG A 569 -19.07 -1.06 -6.56
N PRO A 570 -17.84 -1.53 -6.79
CA PRO A 570 -17.09 -2.23 -5.75
C PRO A 570 -17.16 -1.48 -4.42
N SER A 571 -17.38 -2.21 -3.33
CA SER A 571 -17.48 -1.62 -1.99
C SER A 571 -16.17 -0.93 -1.59
N ASP A 572 -15.02 -1.55 -1.92
CA ASP A 572 -13.70 -0.97 -1.71
C ASP A 572 -13.23 -0.17 -2.92
N PHE A 573 -13.54 1.14 -2.90
CA PHE A 573 -13.13 2.08 -3.94
C PHE A 573 -11.61 2.30 -3.95
N ALA A 574 -10.94 2.22 -2.80
CA ALA A 574 -9.49 2.43 -2.71
C ALA A 574 -8.70 1.33 -3.42
N THR A 575 -9.03 0.07 -3.17
CA THR A 575 -8.44 -1.07 -3.88
C THR A 575 -8.77 -1.06 -5.37
N PHE A 576 -9.98 -0.66 -5.75
CA PHE A 576 -10.34 -0.48 -7.16
C PHE A 576 -9.46 0.58 -7.85
N MET A 577 -9.25 1.73 -7.22
CA MET A 577 -8.38 2.80 -7.73
C MET A 577 -6.93 2.34 -7.84
N LEU A 578 -6.43 1.60 -6.85
CA LEU A 578 -5.09 1.01 -6.87
C LEU A 578 -4.94 0.06 -8.06
N ALA A 579 -5.92 -0.81 -8.28
CA ALA A 579 -5.92 -1.74 -9.42
C ALA A 579 -5.88 -0.98 -10.75
N VAL A 580 -6.66 0.10 -10.91
CA VAL A 580 -6.63 0.96 -12.11
C VAL A 580 -5.23 1.51 -12.37
N ILE A 581 -4.56 2.03 -11.34
CA ILE A 581 -3.21 2.62 -11.46
C ILE A 581 -2.19 1.54 -11.81
N VAL A 582 -2.19 0.42 -11.09
CA VAL A 582 -1.23 -0.68 -11.29
C VAL A 582 -1.40 -1.31 -12.68
N VAL A 583 -2.62 -1.57 -13.12
CA VAL A 583 -2.89 -2.13 -14.45
C VAL A 583 -2.43 -1.18 -15.56
N ASN A 584 -2.69 0.12 -15.45
CA ASN A 584 -2.22 1.09 -16.43
C ASN A 584 -0.69 1.24 -16.43
N MET A 585 -0.05 1.18 -15.27
CA MET A 585 1.41 1.11 -15.15
C MET A 585 1.95 -0.12 -15.87
N MET A 586 1.36 -1.30 -15.66
CA MET A 586 1.77 -2.54 -16.32
C MET A 586 1.58 -2.45 -17.84
N PHE A 587 0.48 -1.89 -18.32
CA PHE A 587 0.25 -1.67 -19.76
C PHE A 587 1.29 -0.74 -20.36
N TYR A 588 1.69 0.31 -19.64
CA TYR A 588 2.72 1.21 -20.13
C TYR A 588 4.11 0.55 -20.14
N CYS A 589 4.45 -0.24 -19.14
CA CYS A 589 5.68 -1.05 -19.14
C CYS A 589 5.69 -2.04 -20.32
N PHE A 590 4.58 -2.72 -20.56
CA PHE A 590 4.44 -3.63 -21.69
C PHE A 590 4.58 -2.90 -23.05
N LEU A 591 3.88 -1.78 -23.22
CA LEU A 591 4.01 -0.92 -24.42
C LEU A 591 5.45 -0.51 -24.65
N TYR A 592 6.17 -0.08 -23.59
CA TYR A 592 7.57 0.33 -23.67
C TYR A 592 8.47 -0.82 -24.17
N ILE A 593 8.30 -2.02 -23.63
CA ILE A 593 9.06 -3.20 -24.03
C ILE A 593 8.75 -3.59 -25.47
N CYS A 594 7.47 -3.60 -25.87
CA CYS A 594 7.07 -3.88 -27.25
C CYS A 594 7.71 -2.88 -28.25
N LEU A 595 7.75 -1.60 -27.89
CA LEU A 595 8.37 -0.58 -28.74
C LEU A 595 9.89 -0.73 -28.80
N LYS A 596 10.56 -1.07 -27.69
CA LYS A 596 12.00 -1.40 -27.71
C LYS A 596 12.30 -2.57 -28.67
N CYS A 597 11.50 -3.62 -28.62
CA CYS A 597 11.64 -4.77 -29.53
C CYS A 597 11.42 -4.37 -30.99
N LYS A 598 10.41 -3.53 -31.27
CA LYS A 598 10.13 -3.01 -32.61
C LYS A 598 11.33 -2.24 -33.18
N TYR A 599 11.98 -1.41 -32.38
CA TYR A 599 13.15 -0.64 -32.78
C TYR A 599 14.49 -1.41 -32.66
N LYS A 600 14.43 -2.75 -32.49
CA LYS A 600 15.57 -3.67 -32.39
C LYS A 600 16.60 -3.29 -31.33
N GLU A 601 16.14 -2.67 -30.24
CA GLU A 601 17.03 -2.28 -29.15
C GLU A 601 17.28 -3.40 -28.14
N GLY A 602 16.33 -4.35 -28.00
CA GLY A 602 16.38 -5.41 -27.02
C GLY A 602 16.22 -4.92 -25.59
N VAL A 603 16.17 -5.84 -24.64
CA VAL A 603 16.12 -5.56 -23.20
C VAL A 603 17.35 -6.20 -22.53
N PRO A 604 18.06 -5.49 -21.64
CA PRO A 604 19.19 -6.09 -20.91
C PRO A 604 18.77 -7.32 -20.11
N VAL A 605 19.60 -8.36 -20.10
CA VAL A 605 19.30 -9.62 -19.40
C VAL A 605 19.00 -9.39 -17.92
N ILE A 606 19.78 -8.53 -17.26
CA ILE A 606 19.55 -8.21 -15.84
C ILE A 606 18.19 -7.55 -15.62
N SER A 607 17.78 -6.64 -16.49
CA SER A 607 16.45 -6.01 -16.43
C SER A 607 15.33 -7.02 -16.67
N SER A 608 15.51 -7.96 -17.60
CA SER A 608 14.54 -9.03 -17.87
C SER A 608 14.39 -9.97 -16.68
N LEU A 609 15.50 -10.39 -16.05
CA LEU A 609 15.47 -11.24 -14.86
C LEU A 609 14.77 -10.55 -13.68
N LEU A 610 15.07 -9.26 -13.47
CA LEU A 610 14.42 -8.47 -12.42
C LEU A 610 12.92 -8.27 -12.69
N LEU A 611 12.51 -8.09 -13.95
CA LEU A 611 11.09 -8.03 -14.31
C LEU A 611 10.38 -9.36 -14.04
N VAL A 612 10.98 -10.48 -14.42
CA VAL A 612 10.41 -11.81 -14.17
C VAL A 612 10.28 -12.06 -12.66
N ALA A 613 11.32 -11.74 -11.88
CA ALA A 613 11.28 -11.85 -10.42
C ALA A 613 10.21 -10.95 -9.82
N GLY A 614 10.16 -9.67 -10.26
CA GLY A 614 9.16 -8.70 -9.79
C GLY A 614 7.72 -9.14 -10.10
N ILE A 615 7.46 -9.66 -11.31
CA ILE A 615 6.15 -10.20 -11.69
C ILE A 615 5.81 -11.42 -10.84
N GLY A 616 6.77 -12.35 -10.64
CA GLY A 616 6.58 -13.53 -9.80
C GLY A 616 6.19 -13.16 -8.36
N PHE A 617 6.94 -12.26 -7.73
CA PHE A 617 6.59 -11.73 -6.41
C PHE A 617 5.22 -11.05 -6.40
N THR A 618 4.90 -10.24 -7.42
CA THR A 618 3.60 -9.57 -7.54
C THR A 618 2.45 -10.58 -7.60
N CYS A 619 2.57 -11.65 -8.40
CA CYS A 619 1.52 -12.67 -8.51
C CYS A 619 1.24 -13.36 -7.17
N VAL A 620 2.30 -13.75 -6.43
CA VAL A 620 2.13 -14.38 -5.11
C VAL A 620 1.58 -13.37 -4.10
N ALA A 621 2.09 -12.14 -4.11
CA ALA A 621 1.61 -11.08 -3.23
C ALA A 621 0.10 -10.80 -3.44
N LEU A 622 -0.36 -10.68 -4.70
CA LEU A 622 -1.77 -10.47 -5.01
C LEU A 622 -2.65 -11.66 -4.59
N TYR A 623 -2.16 -12.89 -4.69
CA TYR A 623 -2.87 -14.07 -4.19
C TYR A 623 -3.07 -14.00 -2.67
N LEU A 624 -2.03 -13.59 -1.91
CA LEU A 624 -2.13 -13.44 -0.46
C LEU A 624 -3.02 -12.27 -0.06
N PHE A 625 -2.93 -11.15 -0.76
CA PHE A 625 -3.79 -9.98 -0.55
C PHE A 625 -5.27 -10.31 -0.74
N ALA A 626 -5.59 -11.11 -1.75
CA ALA A 626 -6.98 -11.52 -2.04
C ALA A 626 -7.62 -12.42 -0.97
N GLN A 627 -6.87 -12.84 0.06
CA GLN A 627 -7.39 -13.70 1.12
C GLN A 627 -8.19 -12.97 2.21
N HIS A 628 -8.35 -11.66 2.11
CA HIS A 628 -9.11 -10.81 3.03
C HIS A 628 -9.21 -11.36 4.46
N LEU A 629 -8.40 -10.80 5.38
CA LEU A 629 -8.39 -11.19 6.80
C LEU A 629 -9.28 -10.28 7.64
N THR A 630 -9.58 -9.10 7.13
CA THR A 630 -10.40 -8.07 7.76
C THR A 630 -11.14 -7.28 6.70
N ASP A 631 -12.29 -6.71 7.06
CA ASP A 631 -13.04 -5.80 6.19
C ASP A 631 -13.58 -4.63 7.03
N TRP A 632 -13.01 -3.45 6.84
CA TRP A 632 -13.42 -2.24 7.55
C TRP A 632 -14.68 -1.56 6.96
N ILE A 633 -15.24 -2.10 5.88
CA ILE A 633 -16.52 -1.67 5.31
C ILE A 633 -17.67 -2.29 6.09
N GLU A 634 -17.45 -3.49 6.60
CA GLU A 634 -18.41 -4.24 7.41
C GLU A 634 -18.34 -3.81 8.90
N THR A 635 -19.27 -4.31 9.70
CA THR A 635 -19.20 -4.11 11.15
C THR A 635 -17.99 -4.85 11.75
N PRO A 636 -17.44 -4.39 12.89
CA PRO A 636 -16.31 -5.07 13.53
C PRO A 636 -16.55 -6.57 13.80
N ALA A 637 -17.76 -6.93 14.23
CA ALA A 637 -18.14 -8.31 14.48
C ALA A 637 -18.21 -9.17 13.21
N LEU A 638 -18.62 -8.61 12.07
CA LEU A 638 -18.62 -9.31 10.77
C LEU A 638 -17.19 -9.44 10.24
N SER A 639 -16.39 -8.39 10.36
CA SER A 639 -14.98 -8.39 9.96
C SER A 639 -14.18 -9.50 10.68
N ARG A 640 -14.42 -9.71 11.99
CA ARG A 640 -13.76 -10.76 12.78
C ARG A 640 -14.03 -12.17 12.28
N ASN A 641 -15.15 -12.41 11.58
CA ASN A 641 -15.42 -13.72 10.98
C ASN A 641 -14.43 -14.10 9.86
N LEU A 642 -13.69 -13.13 9.33
CA LEU A 642 -12.65 -13.31 8.32
C LEU A 642 -11.27 -13.57 8.92
N ASN A 643 -11.10 -13.35 10.22
CA ASN A 643 -9.83 -13.54 10.90
C ASN A 643 -9.33 -14.98 10.77
N LYS A 644 -8.01 -15.14 10.66
CA LYS A 644 -7.34 -16.44 10.52
C LYS A 644 -6.06 -16.47 11.36
N ASP A 645 -5.64 -17.67 11.67
CA ASP A 645 -4.40 -17.92 12.39
C ASP A 645 -3.17 -17.41 11.62
N CYS A 646 -2.07 -17.26 12.35
CA CYS A 646 -0.77 -16.94 11.78
C CYS A 646 -0.29 -18.06 10.84
N VAL A 647 0.39 -17.70 9.74
CA VAL A 647 0.87 -18.65 8.71
C VAL A 647 2.37 -18.85 8.78
N ILE A 648 3.14 -17.84 9.18
CA ILE A 648 4.59 -17.87 9.20
C ILE A 648 5.08 -17.69 10.63
N LEU A 649 5.80 -18.69 11.16
CA LEU A 649 6.42 -18.68 12.49
C LEU A 649 5.46 -18.42 13.65
N ASP A 650 4.17 -18.75 13.52
CA ASP A 650 3.12 -18.40 14.46
C ASP A 650 3.08 -16.90 14.83
N PHE A 651 3.58 -16.05 13.93
CA PHE A 651 3.75 -14.63 14.15
C PHE A 651 3.18 -13.77 13.03
N TYR A 652 3.42 -14.09 11.76
CA TYR A 652 2.94 -13.33 10.61
C TYR A 652 1.76 -14.01 9.95
N ASP A 653 0.76 -13.20 9.59
CA ASP A 653 -0.38 -13.65 8.80
C ASP A 653 -0.14 -13.51 7.27
N THR A 654 -1.15 -13.80 6.45
CA THR A 654 -1.04 -13.72 4.99
C THR A 654 -0.90 -12.27 4.51
N HIS A 655 -1.44 -11.29 5.25
CA HIS A 655 -1.30 -9.88 4.94
C HIS A 655 0.13 -9.37 5.22
N ASP A 656 0.74 -9.82 6.32
CA ASP A 656 2.15 -9.55 6.62
C ASP A 656 3.07 -10.12 5.53
N ALA A 657 2.79 -11.34 5.06
CA ALA A 657 3.53 -11.98 3.98
C ALA A 657 3.39 -11.19 2.66
N TRP A 658 2.21 -10.61 2.41
CA TRP A 658 2.01 -9.70 1.28
C TRP A 658 2.90 -8.46 1.36
N HIS A 659 3.09 -7.85 2.54
CA HIS A 659 4.01 -6.72 2.71
C HIS A 659 5.44 -7.06 2.30
N PHE A 660 5.98 -8.20 2.73
CA PHE A 660 7.32 -8.63 2.36
C PHE A 660 7.45 -8.82 0.84
N LEU A 661 6.53 -9.57 0.24
CA LEU A 661 6.60 -9.91 -1.19
C LEU A 661 6.37 -8.69 -2.08
N SER A 662 5.43 -7.81 -1.75
CA SER A 662 5.17 -6.60 -2.54
C SER A 662 6.31 -5.59 -2.43
N ALA A 663 6.97 -5.46 -1.26
CA ALA A 663 8.20 -4.67 -1.13
C ALA A 663 9.31 -5.18 -2.05
N GLY A 664 9.54 -6.50 -2.08
CA GLY A 664 10.48 -7.14 -3.00
C GLY A 664 10.11 -6.98 -4.47
N ALA A 665 8.82 -7.10 -4.79
CA ALA A 665 8.28 -6.91 -6.14
C ALA A 665 8.58 -5.49 -6.66
N ILE A 666 8.20 -4.47 -5.90
CA ILE A 666 8.41 -3.07 -6.27
C ILE A 666 9.90 -2.76 -6.40
N PHE A 667 10.74 -3.25 -5.48
CA PHE A 667 12.19 -3.09 -5.55
C PHE A 667 12.77 -3.69 -6.83
N CYS A 668 12.38 -4.91 -7.19
CA CYS A 668 12.82 -5.58 -8.43
C CYS A 668 12.36 -4.81 -9.68
N ILE A 669 11.10 -4.34 -9.70
CA ILE A 669 10.55 -3.54 -10.81
C ILE A 669 11.29 -2.20 -10.92
N PHE A 670 11.59 -1.54 -9.80
CA PHE A 670 12.35 -0.28 -9.78
C PHE A 670 13.75 -0.46 -10.38
N LEU A 671 14.46 -1.53 -9.99
CA LEU A 671 15.76 -1.86 -10.56
C LEU A 671 15.66 -2.20 -12.05
N ALA A 672 14.63 -2.96 -12.44
CA ALA A 672 14.40 -3.31 -13.83
C ALA A 672 14.22 -2.05 -14.69
N VAL A 673 13.40 -1.09 -14.24
CA VAL A 673 13.17 0.20 -14.90
C VAL A 673 14.44 1.08 -14.88
N LEU A 674 15.24 1.00 -13.81
CA LEU A 674 16.51 1.73 -13.73
C LEU A 674 17.53 1.24 -14.76
N PHE A 675 17.51 -0.06 -15.09
CA PHE A 675 18.49 -0.72 -15.97
C PHE A 675 17.97 -1.00 -17.39
N ILE A 676 16.68 -0.74 -17.67
CA ILE A 676 16.02 -1.15 -18.92
C ILE A 676 16.69 -0.63 -20.21
N ASP A 677 17.38 0.48 -20.11
CA ASP A 677 18.06 1.13 -21.24
C ASP A 677 19.60 1.06 -21.17
N ASP A 678 20.16 0.22 -20.32
CA ASP A 678 21.62 0.13 -20.14
C ASP A 678 22.37 -0.40 -21.37
N ASN A 679 21.70 -1.19 -22.22
CA ASN A 679 22.24 -1.63 -23.49
C ASN A 679 22.49 -0.48 -24.49
N LEU A 680 21.91 0.68 -24.27
CA LEU A 680 22.06 1.86 -25.14
C LEU A 680 23.21 2.78 -24.71
N GLN A 681 23.90 2.54 -23.61
CA GLN A 681 24.94 3.43 -23.06
C GLN A 681 26.09 3.74 -24.04
N LYS A 682 26.36 2.85 -24.99
CA LYS A 682 27.40 3.01 -26.03
C LYS A 682 26.84 3.46 -27.38
N LYS A 683 25.53 3.60 -27.53
CA LYS A 683 24.89 4.02 -28.79
C LYS A 683 24.88 5.56 -28.87
N PRO A 684 25.31 6.18 -29.98
CA PRO A 684 25.20 7.62 -30.13
C PRO A 684 23.76 8.11 -29.99
N ILE A 685 23.55 9.24 -29.31
CA ILE A 685 22.21 9.81 -29.05
C ILE A 685 21.41 10.01 -30.33
N LYS A 686 22.10 10.45 -31.45
CA LYS A 686 21.49 10.63 -32.76
C LYS A 686 20.93 9.35 -33.41
N ASN A 687 21.29 8.18 -32.91
CA ASN A 687 20.85 6.89 -33.44
C ASN A 687 19.82 6.20 -32.56
N ILE A 688 19.42 6.76 -31.39
CA ILE A 688 18.44 6.22 -30.49
C ILE A 688 17.07 6.76 -30.88
N ASP A 689 16.09 5.85 -31.05
CA ASP A 689 14.73 6.20 -31.44
C ASP A 689 13.90 6.72 -30.27
N VAL A 690 12.95 7.64 -30.54
CA VAL A 690 11.95 8.13 -29.59
C VAL A 690 10.59 7.51 -29.93
N PHE A 691 9.90 7.02 -28.89
CA PHE A 691 8.61 6.36 -29.05
C PHE A 691 7.68 6.53 -27.85
#